data_289275a071bd146d7942e635421da28b
#
_entry.id   289275a071bd146d7942e635421da28b
#
_cell.length_a   1.000
_cell.length_b   1.000
_cell.length_c   1.000
_cell.angle_alpha   90.00
_cell.angle_beta   90.00
_cell.angle_gamma   90.00
#
_symmetry.space_group_name_H-M   'P 1'
#
loop_
_entity.id
_entity.type
_entity.pdbx_description
1 polymer ?
#
loop_
_entity_poly.entity_id
_entity_poly.type
_entity_poly.pdbx_seq_one_letter_code
_entity_poly.pdbx_strand_id
1 'polypeptide(L)'
;MTARATETAALSKIVRIMMSVALLVGMCASAPMQALAAESVEVTVGDDVPYAGYFTTRMWADGEVAYCAEPAAGTPAPGTYSKSGISDGDLAAAMWFSYGAPGFDESVFPERWYDGTGWSEDKYLVASHVLLSFAYQGSRDEAAYGTNAQFEKWAKDELLGDTWSKVKNRADEVSTGFEAFSVKTGSATQVLMSFTWKTGGLKVAKEDSQAGGASQGDASLAGARFDIVNVSGKSALVGGRSYGNGEVVKTIEAGWDAAANAYVAATGPGDLPCGIYEVVESQAPEGYLASDWSKTANIKGNGEVVDLTGDPCEDDVARGGVQVTKSDRELGKSEALGGDSHGALGCGSTLAGIEFAITNESAAKVLVGGEWFDPGETVATVTTAWNEEAGAYTAQTAADALPYGTYAIRETKSNDSYLLTDGEPKTFQIRENGAIAKASSGGGELEFFDQVVRNDLEIAKMAEDTNESLQVAFKVTNEATGEAHVVVTDKNGNVSTASSWNKHSANTNGNDRLLDVGAVNASDMDSKAGVWFSLGEDGSAAEVDDGLAALPFGKYTLEELRSDYNEGYDLVKKAFVIERDSSSAKAVWMSLDDKEGPKIQTEAADASDGDHVAQASSEVTLSDTVYYENLKTDGTEYTVTGTLMLKSTGEALVDADGNAVTASKTFKPKRSSGEVELKFAFDGSLLAGEDVVAFESLTSGGVEVAAHTDLDDEGQTVRLVGIGTTATDKADGDKLVTGADITIVDEVAYEGLVPGVEYTLEAALMDAETGDLVTVGGKQVTGTATFAPDEANGVQTVELAFDGAGFGGKGVVVFEKLFAAGVQIAAHEDLSDEGQTVTVVEIGTKLTDAEDGDQVVASGKVKLVDTVEYKGLVPGETYTANGTLVDKSTGEALVDAGGNPVTAAAEFAPKAAEGTVEVAFEFDAPHLEEGAA
;
A
#
# COMPACT_ATOMS: atom_id res chain seq x y z
N MET A 1 7.92 31.03 -13.20
CA MET A 1 9.36 30.80 -13.02
C MET A 1 9.75 29.33 -13.27
N THR A 2 8.82 28.47 -13.55
CA THR A 2 9.02 27.00 -13.73
C THR A 2 9.44 26.54 -15.14
N ALA A 3 9.24 27.34 -16.17
CA ALA A 3 9.62 26.97 -17.55
C ALA A 3 11.12 27.17 -17.89
N ARG A 4 11.87 27.96 -17.10
CA ARG A 4 13.32 28.19 -17.31
C ARG A 4 14.21 27.16 -16.60
N ALA A 5 13.68 26.42 -15.63
CA ALA A 5 14.45 25.39 -14.93
C ALA A 5 14.55 24.07 -15.72
N THR A 6 13.54 23.74 -16.53
CA THR A 6 13.54 22.54 -17.37
C THR A 6 14.47 22.64 -18.59
N GLU A 7 14.60 23.84 -19.19
CA GLU A 7 15.56 24.04 -20.30
C GLU A 7 17.02 24.02 -19.85
N THR A 8 17.32 24.48 -18.65
CA THR A 8 18.69 24.46 -18.12
C THR A 8 19.13 23.06 -17.69
N ALA A 9 18.20 22.22 -17.24
CA ALA A 9 18.46 20.81 -16.91
C ALA A 9 18.71 19.97 -18.18
N ALA A 10 17.97 20.21 -19.26
CA ALA A 10 18.17 19.56 -20.55
C ALA A 10 19.52 19.94 -21.20
N LEU A 11 19.92 21.20 -21.17
CA LEU A 11 21.22 21.63 -21.68
C LEU A 11 22.40 21.10 -20.85
N SER A 12 22.24 20.97 -19.52
CA SER A 12 23.24 20.36 -18.64
C SER A 12 23.42 18.87 -18.92
N LYS A 13 22.33 18.14 -19.22
CA LYS A 13 22.39 16.72 -19.61
C LYS A 13 23.13 16.53 -20.94
N ILE A 14 22.86 17.34 -21.95
CA ILE A 14 23.53 17.27 -23.28
C ILE A 14 25.03 17.57 -23.18
N VAL A 15 25.45 18.52 -22.35
CA VAL A 15 26.88 18.85 -22.15
C VAL A 15 27.63 17.74 -21.40
N ARG A 16 26.98 17.02 -20.47
CA ARG A 16 27.59 15.86 -19.80
C ARG A 16 27.71 14.65 -20.74
N ILE A 17 26.74 14.44 -21.62
CA ILE A 17 26.80 13.38 -22.66
C ILE A 17 28.01 13.60 -23.58
N MET A 18 28.27 14.82 -24.01
CA MET A 18 29.43 15.12 -24.86
C MET A 18 30.78 14.96 -24.17
N MET A 19 30.88 15.10 -22.86
CA MET A 19 32.12 14.87 -22.11
C MET A 19 32.43 13.38 -21.90
N SER A 20 31.42 12.53 -21.77
CA SER A 20 31.60 11.08 -21.62
C SER A 20 32.09 10.42 -22.90
N VAL A 21 31.63 10.90 -24.06
CA VAL A 21 32.05 10.42 -25.36
C VAL A 21 33.53 10.75 -25.67
N ALA A 22 34.03 11.86 -25.18
CA ALA A 22 35.42 12.24 -25.36
C ALA A 22 36.44 11.38 -24.59
N LEU A 23 35.99 10.69 -23.53
CA LEU A 23 36.83 9.78 -22.75
C LEU A 23 36.90 8.36 -23.33
N LEU A 24 35.83 7.87 -24.02
CA LEU A 24 35.78 6.52 -24.57
C LEU A 24 36.52 6.38 -25.93
N VAL A 25 36.61 7.46 -26.73
CA VAL A 25 37.35 7.44 -28.02
C VAL A 25 38.85 7.33 -27.79
N GLY A 26 39.34 7.67 -26.60
CA GLY A 26 40.77 7.56 -26.26
C GLY A 26 41.30 6.20 -25.86
N MET A 27 40.42 5.20 -25.66
CA MET A 27 40.84 3.88 -25.14
C MET A 27 40.79 2.73 -26.11
N CYS A 28 40.43 2.95 -27.40
CA CYS A 28 40.35 1.90 -28.41
C CYS A 28 41.59 1.81 -29.34
N ALA A 29 42.71 2.38 -28.96
CA ALA A 29 43.92 2.28 -29.78
C ALA A 29 44.99 1.47 -29.02
N SER A 30 44.86 0.15 -29.00
CA SER A 30 45.94 -0.89 -28.98
C SER A 30 45.40 -2.25 -28.56
N ALA A 31 44.79 -2.97 -29.48
CA ALA A 31 44.74 -4.45 -29.42
C ALA A 31 45.55 -5.04 -30.60
N PRO A 32 46.31 -6.08 -30.37
CA PRO A 32 47.08 -6.66 -31.46
C PRO A 32 46.15 -7.30 -32.51
N MET A 33 46.36 -6.99 -33.79
CA MET A 33 45.68 -7.65 -34.89
C MET A 33 46.02 -9.16 -34.86
N GLN A 34 45.07 -9.96 -34.37
CA GLN A 34 45.03 -11.37 -34.74
C GLN A 34 44.59 -11.44 -36.20
N ALA A 35 45.38 -12.16 -37.00
CA ALA A 35 44.99 -12.48 -38.39
C ALA A 35 43.64 -13.20 -38.34
N LEU A 36 42.58 -12.51 -38.77
CA LEU A 36 41.28 -13.13 -38.98
C LEU A 36 41.46 -14.12 -40.17
N ALA A 37 40.97 -15.34 -39.97
CA ALA A 37 40.70 -16.25 -41.08
C ALA A 37 39.81 -15.52 -42.09
N ALA A 38 40.12 -15.60 -43.38
CA ALA A 38 39.31 -14.97 -44.41
C ALA A 38 37.86 -15.44 -44.28
N GLU A 39 36.95 -14.51 -43.97
CA GLU A 39 35.51 -14.83 -43.85
C GLU A 39 35.01 -15.25 -45.23
N SER A 40 34.27 -16.33 -45.27
CA SER A 40 33.67 -16.87 -46.51
C SER A 40 32.18 -16.50 -46.57
N VAL A 41 31.66 -16.39 -47.79
CA VAL A 41 30.29 -16.04 -48.09
C VAL A 41 29.75 -16.97 -49.16
N GLU A 42 28.49 -17.39 -49.06
CA GLU A 42 27.80 -18.20 -50.04
C GLU A 42 27.21 -17.31 -51.14
N VAL A 43 27.66 -17.51 -52.37
CA VAL A 43 27.15 -16.79 -53.54
C VAL A 43 26.12 -17.64 -54.24
N THR A 44 24.93 -17.10 -54.48
CA THR A 44 23.89 -17.68 -55.33
C THR A 44 23.67 -16.81 -56.56
N VAL A 45 23.34 -17.45 -57.69
CA VAL A 45 23.19 -16.81 -58.99
C VAL A 45 21.78 -17.12 -59.52
N GLY A 46 21.05 -16.10 -59.91
CA GLY A 46 19.68 -16.14 -60.42
C GLY A 46 19.62 -15.81 -61.96
N ASP A 47 18.47 -15.23 -62.31
CA ASP A 47 18.14 -14.91 -63.68
C ASP A 47 18.84 -13.62 -64.13
N ASP A 48 19.10 -13.59 -65.50
CA ASP A 48 19.62 -12.39 -66.15
C ASP A 48 18.54 -11.30 -66.29
N VAL A 49 18.91 -10.08 -66.01
CA VAL A 49 18.09 -8.90 -66.22
C VAL A 49 18.59 -8.11 -67.43
N PRO A 50 17.87 -8.15 -68.54
CA PRO A 50 18.32 -7.51 -69.78
C PRO A 50 18.14 -5.99 -69.71
N TYR A 51 19.09 -5.21 -70.13
CA TYR A 51 19.01 -3.77 -70.28
C TYR A 51 19.93 -3.24 -71.37
N ALA A 52 19.52 -2.22 -72.07
CA ALA A 52 20.34 -1.43 -72.95
C ALA A 52 21.23 -2.28 -74.00
N GLY A 53 20.74 -3.46 -74.45
CA GLY A 53 21.42 -4.37 -75.23
C GLY A 53 22.51 -5.26 -74.57
N TYR A 54 22.45 -5.26 -73.28
CA TYR A 54 23.28 -6.05 -72.34
C TYR A 54 22.40 -6.73 -71.30
N PHE A 55 22.99 -7.36 -70.26
CA PHE A 55 22.31 -7.90 -69.12
C PHE A 55 23.19 -7.81 -67.87
N THR A 56 22.57 -7.75 -66.74
CA THR A 56 23.15 -8.04 -65.42
C THR A 56 22.47 -9.28 -64.83
N THR A 57 23.20 -10.07 -64.09
CA THR A 57 22.63 -11.25 -63.41
C THR A 57 22.29 -10.95 -62.03
N ARG A 58 21.11 -11.38 -61.59
CA ARG A 58 20.73 -11.29 -60.15
C ARG A 58 21.65 -12.21 -59.36
N MET A 59 22.27 -11.68 -58.34
CA MET A 59 23.18 -12.44 -57.46
C MET A 59 22.93 -12.09 -56.03
N TRP A 60 23.22 -13.01 -55.16
CA TRP A 60 23.13 -12.81 -53.72
C TRP A 60 24.39 -13.36 -53.06
N ALA A 61 24.78 -12.74 -51.92
CA ALA A 61 25.87 -13.19 -51.07
C ALA A 61 25.35 -13.33 -49.65
N ASP A 62 25.32 -14.53 -49.12
CA ASP A 62 24.63 -14.87 -47.85
C ASP A 62 23.15 -14.43 -47.79
N GLY A 63 22.46 -14.43 -48.92
CA GLY A 63 21.07 -14.03 -49.06
C GLY A 63 20.85 -12.54 -49.34
N GLU A 64 21.85 -11.69 -49.16
CA GLU A 64 21.79 -10.26 -49.45
C GLU A 64 22.15 -9.99 -50.93
N VAL A 65 21.54 -8.97 -51.55
CA VAL A 65 21.80 -8.62 -52.95
C VAL A 65 23.28 -8.38 -53.19
N ALA A 66 23.77 -8.94 -54.28
CA ALA A 66 25.16 -8.78 -54.73
C ALA A 66 25.24 -8.21 -56.15
N TYR A 67 26.12 -7.28 -56.34
CA TYR A 67 26.33 -6.57 -57.61
C TYR A 67 27.68 -6.85 -58.19
N CYS A 68 27.74 -6.99 -59.49
CA CYS A 68 28.97 -7.08 -60.23
C CYS A 68 29.73 -5.72 -60.15
N ALA A 69 30.99 -5.79 -59.79
CA ALA A 69 31.87 -4.61 -59.77
C ALA A 69 32.72 -4.51 -61.05
N GLU A 70 32.87 -5.60 -61.77
CA GLU A 70 33.73 -5.73 -62.99
C GLU A 70 32.92 -6.28 -64.17
N PRO A 71 32.13 -5.40 -64.83
CA PRO A 71 31.14 -5.87 -65.85
C PRO A 71 31.80 -6.54 -67.09
N ALA A 72 33.06 -6.34 -67.29
CA ALA A 72 33.81 -7.03 -68.40
C ALA A 72 34.22 -8.48 -68.08
N ALA A 73 34.13 -8.92 -66.85
CA ALA A 73 34.43 -10.25 -66.36
C ALA A 73 33.22 -11.18 -66.44
N GLY A 74 33.42 -12.50 -66.45
CA GLY A 74 32.30 -13.44 -66.48
C GLY A 74 31.54 -13.62 -65.21
N THR A 75 30.28 -13.97 -65.32
CA THR A 75 29.42 -14.26 -64.11
C THR A 75 30.01 -15.43 -63.31
N PRO A 76 30.16 -15.37 -62.02
CA PRO A 76 30.69 -16.45 -61.22
C PRO A 76 29.72 -17.63 -61.13
N ALA A 77 30.23 -18.81 -60.84
CA ALA A 77 29.39 -19.92 -60.47
C ALA A 77 28.83 -19.78 -59.03
N PRO A 78 27.66 -20.33 -58.68
CA PRO A 78 27.26 -20.47 -57.33
C PRO A 78 28.28 -21.21 -56.47
N GLY A 79 28.58 -20.75 -55.26
CA GLY A 79 29.56 -21.40 -54.40
C GLY A 79 29.99 -20.50 -53.20
N THR A 80 30.94 -21.03 -52.43
CA THR A 80 31.51 -20.34 -51.28
C THR A 80 32.80 -19.63 -51.66
N TYR A 81 32.89 -18.35 -51.39
CA TYR A 81 34.03 -17.51 -51.77
C TYR A 81 34.51 -16.68 -50.58
N SER A 82 35.74 -16.20 -50.62
CA SER A 82 36.29 -15.29 -49.61
C SER A 82 35.78 -13.88 -49.84
N LYS A 83 35.35 -13.22 -48.74
CA LYS A 83 34.96 -11.80 -48.72
C LYS A 83 36.06 -10.93 -48.14
N SER A 84 36.08 -9.66 -48.53
CA SER A 84 36.96 -8.64 -48.00
C SER A 84 36.16 -7.37 -47.75
N GLY A 85 36.26 -6.81 -46.53
CA GLY A 85 35.57 -5.57 -46.17
C GLY A 85 35.97 -4.39 -47.09
N ILE A 86 35.03 -3.52 -47.39
CA ILE A 86 35.22 -2.28 -48.14
C ILE A 86 35.41 -1.16 -47.12
N SER A 87 36.58 -0.52 -47.16
CA SER A 87 36.91 0.63 -46.31
C SER A 87 36.63 1.99 -46.98
N ASP A 88 36.35 2.00 -48.26
CA ASP A 88 36.00 3.19 -49.03
C ASP A 88 34.57 3.64 -48.66
N GLY A 89 34.43 4.82 -48.03
CA GLY A 89 33.17 5.34 -47.59
C GLY A 89 32.18 5.67 -48.70
N ASP A 90 32.67 6.16 -49.83
CA ASP A 90 31.84 6.51 -50.98
C ASP A 90 31.28 5.21 -51.63
N LEU A 91 32.10 4.18 -51.69
CA LEU A 91 31.70 2.88 -52.22
C LEU A 91 30.72 2.17 -51.29
N ALA A 92 30.93 2.27 -49.95
CA ALA A 92 29.99 1.76 -48.97
C ALA A 92 28.66 2.49 -49.06
N ALA A 93 28.65 3.81 -49.27
CA ALA A 93 27.43 4.61 -49.46
C ALA A 93 26.71 4.22 -50.78
N ALA A 94 27.47 3.97 -51.86
CA ALA A 94 26.87 3.45 -53.08
C ALA A 94 26.14 2.11 -52.85
N MET A 95 26.76 1.21 -52.07
CA MET A 95 26.13 -0.07 -51.70
C MET A 95 24.90 0.13 -50.83
N TRP A 96 24.98 1.07 -49.87
CA TRP A 96 23.89 1.41 -48.92
C TRP A 96 22.62 1.89 -49.64
N PHE A 97 22.76 2.76 -50.65
CA PHE A 97 21.65 3.31 -51.42
C PHE A 97 21.23 2.47 -52.61
N SER A 98 21.91 1.32 -52.88
CA SER A 98 21.55 0.43 -53.96
C SER A 98 20.27 -0.33 -53.71
N TYR A 99 19.56 -0.73 -54.79
CA TYR A 99 18.33 -1.50 -54.69
C TYR A 99 18.55 -2.83 -53.95
N GLY A 100 17.67 -3.08 -52.95
CA GLY A 100 17.80 -4.27 -52.11
C GLY A 100 18.71 -4.08 -50.89
N ALA A 101 19.42 -2.97 -50.78
CA ALA A 101 20.11 -2.62 -49.53
C ALA A 101 19.20 -1.93 -48.55
N PRO A 102 19.48 -1.96 -47.21
CA PRO A 102 18.63 -1.38 -46.16
C PRO A 102 18.37 0.13 -46.31
N GLY A 103 19.30 0.87 -46.85
CA GLY A 103 19.22 2.29 -47.10
C GLY A 103 18.74 2.68 -48.50
N PHE A 104 18.20 1.74 -49.26
CA PHE A 104 17.68 2.05 -50.59
C PHE A 104 16.68 3.18 -50.52
N ASP A 105 16.94 4.20 -51.35
CA ASP A 105 16.12 5.41 -51.43
C ASP A 105 15.96 5.82 -52.91
N GLU A 106 14.73 5.72 -53.39
CA GLU A 106 14.38 6.07 -54.78
C GLU A 106 14.76 7.52 -55.12
N SER A 107 14.78 8.42 -54.14
CA SER A 107 15.09 9.85 -54.35
C SER A 107 16.52 10.15 -54.74
N VAL A 108 17.46 9.21 -54.57
CA VAL A 108 18.84 9.35 -55.06
C VAL A 108 18.94 9.13 -56.56
N PHE A 109 18.03 8.34 -57.13
CA PHE A 109 18.01 8.03 -58.52
C PHE A 109 17.36 9.17 -59.36
N PRO A 110 17.60 9.22 -60.69
CA PRO A 110 16.95 10.18 -61.55
C PRO A 110 15.42 10.06 -61.55
N GLU A 111 14.70 11.15 -61.85
CA GLU A 111 13.23 11.14 -61.84
C GLU A 111 12.63 10.08 -62.79
N ARG A 112 13.29 9.80 -63.91
CA ARG A 112 12.83 8.83 -64.92
C ARG A 112 13.96 7.98 -65.44
N TRP A 113 13.60 6.81 -65.87
CA TRP A 113 14.48 5.93 -66.62
C TRP A 113 14.89 6.55 -67.98
N TYR A 114 16.00 6.12 -68.58
CA TYR A 114 16.63 6.71 -69.74
C TYR A 114 15.71 6.87 -70.99
N ASP A 115 14.65 6.05 -71.09
CA ASP A 115 13.63 6.11 -72.15
C ASP A 115 12.39 6.94 -71.79
N GLY A 116 12.41 7.63 -70.67
CA GLY A 116 11.33 8.44 -70.14
C GLY A 116 10.25 7.65 -69.43
N THR A 117 10.37 6.33 -69.33
CA THR A 117 9.39 5.49 -68.56
C THR A 117 9.63 5.58 -67.09
N GLY A 118 8.67 5.07 -66.30
CA GLY A 118 8.80 4.96 -64.85
C GLY A 118 9.80 3.87 -64.44
N TRP A 119 10.15 3.94 -63.16
CA TRP A 119 11.03 2.94 -62.55
C TRP A 119 10.33 1.59 -62.31
N SER A 120 11.11 0.51 -62.25
CA SER A 120 10.71 -0.81 -61.81
C SER A 120 11.87 -1.40 -60.99
N GLU A 121 11.61 -2.48 -60.28
CA GLU A 121 12.64 -3.18 -59.49
C GLU A 121 13.87 -3.55 -60.35
N ASP A 122 13.65 -4.11 -61.55
CA ASP A 122 14.70 -4.40 -62.49
C ASP A 122 15.52 -3.20 -62.92
N LYS A 123 14.87 -2.06 -63.10
CA LYS A 123 15.53 -0.80 -63.48
C LYS A 123 16.36 -0.23 -62.37
N TYR A 124 15.84 -0.28 -61.11
CA TYR A 124 16.64 0.07 -59.93
C TYR A 124 17.83 -0.86 -59.75
N LEU A 125 17.65 -2.17 -59.94
CA LEU A 125 18.73 -3.12 -59.87
C LEU A 125 19.83 -2.81 -60.92
N VAL A 126 19.44 -2.53 -62.15
CA VAL A 126 20.39 -2.15 -63.23
C VAL A 126 21.09 -0.84 -62.95
N ALA A 127 20.36 0.19 -62.48
CA ALA A 127 20.95 1.48 -62.13
C ALA A 127 21.96 1.34 -60.96
N SER A 128 21.61 0.56 -59.95
CA SER A 128 22.51 0.22 -58.84
C SER A 128 23.78 -0.53 -59.35
N HIS A 129 23.59 -1.47 -60.25
CA HIS A 129 24.73 -2.18 -60.88
C HIS A 129 25.68 -1.22 -61.61
N VAL A 130 25.13 -0.30 -62.43
CA VAL A 130 25.95 0.71 -63.15
C VAL A 130 26.67 1.63 -62.17
N LEU A 131 25.95 2.14 -61.13
CA LEU A 131 26.53 3.01 -60.12
C LEU A 131 27.67 2.32 -59.36
N LEU A 132 27.45 1.07 -58.91
CA LEU A 132 28.44 0.33 -58.13
C LEU A 132 29.64 -0.11 -58.95
N SER A 133 29.42 -0.53 -60.21
CA SER A 133 30.54 -0.84 -61.11
C SER A 133 31.43 0.39 -61.35
N PHE A 134 30.84 1.55 -61.52
CA PHE A 134 31.60 2.82 -61.62
C PHE A 134 32.32 3.14 -60.30
N ALA A 135 31.63 3.07 -59.20
CA ALA A 135 32.18 3.42 -57.87
C ALA A 135 33.38 2.51 -57.54
N TYR A 136 33.34 1.25 -57.87
CA TYR A 136 34.43 0.28 -57.68
C TYR A 136 35.60 0.48 -58.66
N GLN A 137 35.37 0.67 -59.97
CA GLN A 137 36.35 0.82 -60.98
C GLN A 137 37.05 2.20 -60.93
N GLY A 138 36.35 3.19 -60.43
CA GLY A 138 36.84 4.61 -60.36
C GLY A 138 36.90 5.31 -61.74
N SER A 139 36.37 4.63 -62.80
CA SER A 139 36.39 5.17 -64.17
C SER A 139 34.98 5.12 -64.78
N ARG A 140 34.52 6.23 -65.32
CA ARG A 140 33.26 6.31 -66.07
C ARG A 140 33.26 5.47 -67.33
N ASP A 141 34.40 5.19 -67.92
CA ASP A 141 34.51 4.43 -69.16
C ASP A 141 34.45 2.90 -68.95
N GLU A 142 34.62 2.44 -67.76
CA GLU A 142 34.58 1.05 -67.31
C GLU A 142 33.29 0.60 -66.69
N ALA A 143 32.28 1.52 -66.53
CA ALA A 143 31.00 1.15 -65.94
C ALA A 143 30.10 0.33 -66.88
N ALA A 144 29.07 -0.32 -66.32
CA ALA A 144 28.21 -1.30 -66.99
C ALA A 144 27.10 -0.64 -67.84
N TYR A 145 27.47 0.02 -68.95
CA TYR A 145 26.49 0.72 -69.83
C TYR A 145 25.76 -0.14 -70.82
N GLY A 146 26.20 -1.32 -71.11
CA GLY A 146 25.68 -2.10 -72.26
C GLY A 146 26.08 -1.49 -73.58
N THR A 147 25.23 -1.71 -74.58
CA THR A 147 25.54 -1.29 -75.99
C THR A 147 24.66 -0.16 -76.52
N ASN A 148 23.79 0.37 -75.77
CA ASN A 148 22.86 1.47 -76.15
C ASN A 148 23.44 2.84 -75.77
N ALA A 149 23.81 3.60 -76.79
CA ALA A 149 24.40 4.94 -76.62
C ALA A 149 23.52 5.95 -75.91
N GLN A 150 22.18 5.81 -76.03
CA GLN A 150 21.26 6.70 -75.27
C GLN A 150 21.28 6.38 -73.74
N PHE A 151 21.31 5.11 -73.42
CA PHE A 151 21.47 4.66 -72.06
C PHE A 151 22.81 5.07 -71.46
N GLU A 152 23.90 4.85 -72.20
CA GLU A 152 25.26 5.25 -71.74
C GLU A 152 25.35 6.76 -71.53
N LYS A 153 24.81 7.57 -72.42
CA LYS A 153 24.76 9.04 -72.17
C LYS A 153 23.97 9.44 -70.91
N TRP A 154 22.76 8.94 -70.77
CA TRP A 154 21.93 9.17 -69.63
C TRP A 154 22.61 8.72 -68.33
N ALA A 155 23.18 7.52 -68.32
CA ALA A 155 23.89 6.98 -67.19
C ALA A 155 25.10 7.86 -66.81
N LYS A 156 25.91 8.33 -67.75
CA LYS A 156 27.06 9.20 -67.48
C LYS A 156 26.64 10.57 -66.93
N ASP A 157 25.58 11.11 -67.46
CA ASP A 157 25.08 12.45 -67.04
C ASP A 157 24.32 12.40 -65.72
N GLU A 158 23.36 11.52 -65.58
CA GLU A 158 22.43 11.48 -64.42
C GLU A 158 22.85 10.50 -63.35
N LEU A 159 23.14 9.22 -63.66
CA LEU A 159 23.54 8.28 -62.61
C LEU A 159 24.96 8.61 -62.06
N LEU A 160 25.92 8.79 -62.89
CA LEU A 160 27.30 8.99 -62.47
C LEU A 160 27.66 10.47 -62.30
N GLY A 161 26.70 11.34 -62.61
CA GLY A 161 26.72 12.77 -62.26
C GLY A 161 25.94 13.09 -60.99
N ASP A 162 24.62 13.20 -61.16
CA ASP A 162 23.73 13.69 -60.09
C ASP A 162 23.52 12.63 -59.02
N THR A 163 23.21 11.34 -59.35
CA THR A 163 23.02 10.30 -58.34
C THR A 163 24.27 10.04 -57.54
N TRP A 164 25.44 9.91 -58.21
CA TRP A 164 26.72 9.76 -57.51
C TRP A 164 27.03 10.91 -56.57
N SER A 165 26.70 12.17 -56.96
CA SER A 165 26.88 13.32 -56.12
C SER A 165 25.94 13.27 -54.88
N LYS A 166 24.67 12.86 -55.09
CA LYS A 166 23.72 12.68 -54.01
C LYS A 166 24.18 11.60 -53.02
N VAL A 167 24.62 10.46 -53.53
CA VAL A 167 25.15 9.34 -52.71
C VAL A 167 26.31 9.80 -51.83
N LYS A 168 27.30 10.50 -52.45
CA LYS A 168 28.45 10.97 -51.67
C LYS A 168 28.10 12.05 -50.64
N ASN A 169 27.17 12.94 -50.95
CA ASN A 169 26.73 13.97 -50.03
C ASN A 169 25.90 13.42 -48.88
N ARG A 170 25.46 12.16 -48.99
CA ARG A 170 24.66 11.46 -47.96
C ARG A 170 25.42 10.23 -47.41
N ALA A 171 26.75 10.16 -47.61
CA ALA A 171 27.54 9.05 -47.09
C ALA A 171 27.53 8.89 -45.56
N ASP A 172 27.24 9.97 -44.86
CA ASP A 172 27.04 9.99 -43.41
C ASP A 172 25.72 9.32 -42.95
N GLU A 173 24.80 9.07 -43.90
CA GLU A 173 23.56 8.32 -43.62
C GLU A 173 23.76 6.79 -43.60
N VAL A 174 24.92 6.30 -44.04
CA VAL A 174 25.25 4.86 -43.96
C VAL A 174 25.17 4.41 -42.50
N SER A 175 24.21 3.53 -42.26
CA SER A 175 23.91 3.13 -40.90
C SER A 175 25.05 2.34 -40.27
N THR A 176 25.22 2.53 -38.95
CA THR A 176 25.96 1.56 -38.13
C THR A 176 25.34 0.17 -38.31
N GLY A 177 26.14 -0.88 -38.16
CA GLY A 177 25.72 -2.26 -38.44
C GLY A 177 25.72 -2.65 -39.95
N PHE A 178 25.89 -1.69 -40.86
CA PHE A 178 26.09 -1.94 -42.27
C PHE A 178 27.58 -2.08 -42.62
N GLU A 179 27.94 -3.21 -43.18
CA GLU A 179 29.30 -3.50 -43.59
C GLU A 179 29.30 -3.94 -45.05
N ALA A 180 29.73 -3.07 -45.95
CA ALA A 180 29.92 -3.43 -47.34
C ALA A 180 31.18 -4.31 -47.50
N PHE A 181 31.10 -5.29 -48.36
CA PHE A 181 32.24 -6.13 -48.68
C PHE A 181 32.29 -6.49 -50.14
N SER A 182 33.50 -6.84 -50.63
CA SER A 182 33.75 -7.41 -51.95
C SER A 182 34.00 -8.91 -51.87
N VAL A 183 33.59 -9.63 -52.89
CA VAL A 183 33.78 -11.08 -53.04
C VAL A 183 34.60 -11.34 -54.32
N LYS A 184 35.77 -11.89 -54.13
CA LYS A 184 36.63 -12.28 -55.28
C LYS A 184 36.35 -13.72 -55.70
N THR A 185 35.63 -13.87 -56.77
CA THR A 185 35.13 -15.17 -57.21
C THR A 185 36.10 -15.95 -58.10
N GLY A 186 37.13 -15.27 -58.66
CA GLY A 186 38.17 -15.88 -59.45
C GLY A 186 39.01 -14.85 -60.23
N SER A 187 39.96 -15.31 -61.06
CA SER A 187 40.81 -14.41 -61.92
C SER A 187 40.15 -14.05 -63.24
N ALA A 188 39.13 -14.77 -63.66
CA ALA A 188 38.39 -14.58 -64.91
C ALA A 188 36.92 -14.29 -64.72
N THR A 189 36.47 -14.21 -63.43
CA THR A 189 35.11 -13.96 -63.00
C THR A 189 35.03 -12.63 -62.22
N GLN A 190 33.85 -12.05 -62.20
CA GLN A 190 33.56 -10.72 -61.60
C GLN A 190 33.93 -10.71 -60.17
N VAL A 191 34.40 -9.54 -59.65
CA VAL A 191 34.31 -9.21 -58.25
C VAL A 191 32.87 -8.76 -57.96
N LEU A 192 32.28 -9.34 -56.91
CA LEU A 192 30.95 -8.95 -56.47
C LEU A 192 31.08 -8.02 -55.29
N MET A 193 30.12 -7.11 -55.14
CA MET A 193 29.92 -6.28 -53.98
C MET A 193 28.59 -6.60 -53.33
N SER A 194 28.59 -6.74 -52.04
CA SER A 194 27.40 -6.96 -51.22
C SER A 194 27.61 -6.34 -49.83
N PHE A 195 26.73 -6.65 -48.96
CA PHE A 195 26.80 -6.10 -47.60
C PHE A 195 26.41 -7.14 -46.58
N THR A 196 26.73 -6.88 -45.35
CA THR A 196 26.14 -7.51 -44.17
C THR A 196 25.35 -6.44 -43.43
N TRP A 197 24.11 -6.74 -43.19
CA TRP A 197 23.25 -5.89 -42.33
C TRP A 197 23.02 -6.62 -41.02
N LYS A 198 23.63 -6.12 -39.98
CA LYS A 198 23.56 -6.73 -38.66
C LYS A 198 22.66 -5.86 -37.76
N THR A 199 21.71 -6.50 -37.13
CA THR A 199 20.81 -5.87 -36.18
C THR A 199 20.80 -6.65 -34.88
N GLY A 200 20.33 -6.02 -33.83
CA GLY A 200 20.18 -6.61 -32.51
C GLY A 200 19.19 -5.84 -31.69
N GLY A 201 19.31 -5.99 -30.41
CA GLY A 201 18.42 -5.31 -29.43
C GLY A 201 19.12 -5.11 -28.10
N LEU A 202 18.37 -4.58 -27.18
CA LEU A 202 18.80 -4.41 -25.80
C LEU A 202 17.61 -4.54 -24.85
N LYS A 203 17.89 -4.76 -23.60
CA LYS A 203 16.89 -4.74 -22.52
C LYS A 203 17.45 -4.14 -21.25
N VAL A 204 16.57 -3.46 -20.51
CA VAL A 204 16.87 -2.73 -19.28
C VAL A 204 15.86 -3.14 -18.23
N ALA A 205 16.27 -3.34 -16.98
CA ALA A 205 15.36 -3.51 -15.87
C ALA A 205 15.11 -2.18 -15.15
N LYS A 206 13.88 -2.03 -14.63
CA LYS A 206 13.49 -0.93 -13.77
C LYS A 206 13.22 -1.42 -12.38
N GLU A 207 13.83 -0.78 -11.39
CA GLU A 207 13.70 -1.14 -9.99
C GLU A 207 13.47 0.09 -9.10
N ASP A 208 12.91 -0.16 -7.94
CA ASP A 208 12.87 0.79 -6.82
C ASP A 208 14.21 0.74 -6.08
N SER A 209 14.80 1.88 -5.76
CA SER A 209 16.11 1.97 -5.11
C SER A 209 16.20 1.27 -3.76
N GLN A 210 15.06 1.01 -3.12
CA GLN A 210 14.95 0.45 -1.77
C GLN A 210 14.24 -0.92 -1.76
N ALA A 211 13.23 -1.10 -2.63
CA ALA A 211 12.43 -2.32 -2.73
C ALA A 211 12.87 -3.27 -3.85
N GLY A 212 13.82 -2.85 -4.71
CA GLY A 212 14.26 -3.64 -5.85
C GLY A 212 13.15 -3.79 -6.90
N GLY A 213 12.86 -5.02 -7.31
CA GLY A 213 11.85 -5.30 -8.32
C GLY A 213 10.39 -5.09 -7.91
N ALA A 214 10.12 -4.70 -6.66
CA ALA A 214 8.79 -4.39 -6.16
C ALA A 214 8.59 -2.87 -6.05
N SER A 215 7.39 -2.37 -6.34
CA SER A 215 7.06 -0.96 -6.12
C SER A 215 6.61 -0.73 -4.68
N GLN A 216 6.73 0.53 -4.22
CA GLN A 216 6.25 0.97 -2.91
C GLN A 216 4.87 1.65 -3.02
N GLY A 217 4.03 1.44 -2.03
CA GLY A 217 2.76 2.16 -1.89
C GLY A 217 1.83 1.97 -3.09
N ASP A 218 1.45 3.08 -3.72
CA ASP A 218 0.66 3.10 -4.95
C ASP A 218 1.52 3.37 -6.19
N ALA A 219 2.84 3.49 -6.03
CA ALA A 219 3.73 3.73 -7.15
C ALA A 219 3.81 2.50 -8.08
N SER A 220 4.17 2.72 -9.31
CA SER A 220 4.29 1.67 -10.31
C SER A 220 5.64 1.73 -10.99
N LEU A 221 6.35 0.62 -11.11
CA LEU A 221 7.57 0.53 -11.90
C LEU A 221 7.29 0.39 -13.40
N ALA A 222 6.03 0.12 -13.77
CA ALA A 222 5.61 0.13 -15.18
C ALA A 222 5.49 1.55 -15.71
N GLY A 223 5.78 1.73 -17.00
CA GLY A 223 5.65 3.02 -17.66
C GLY A 223 6.90 3.90 -17.60
N ALA A 224 8.00 3.44 -16.98
CA ALA A 224 9.30 4.09 -17.12
C ALA A 224 9.71 4.10 -18.59
N ARG A 225 10.21 5.21 -19.10
CA ARG A 225 10.65 5.32 -20.48
C ARG A 225 12.14 5.54 -20.59
N PHE A 226 12.72 4.81 -21.53
CA PHE A 226 14.13 4.86 -21.83
C PHE A 226 14.34 5.30 -23.28
N ASP A 227 15.09 6.34 -23.45
CA ASP A 227 15.53 6.80 -24.75
C ASP A 227 16.82 6.08 -25.12
N ILE A 228 16.83 5.49 -26.31
CA ILE A 228 18.00 4.85 -26.89
C ILE A 228 18.62 5.88 -27.83
N VAL A 229 19.80 6.35 -27.49
CA VAL A 229 20.54 7.39 -28.21
C VAL A 229 21.65 6.73 -29.04
N ASN A 230 21.72 7.03 -30.30
CA ASN A 230 22.82 6.57 -31.16
C ASN A 230 24.12 7.30 -30.81
N VAL A 231 25.10 6.58 -30.30
CA VAL A 231 26.46 7.13 -30.02
C VAL A 231 27.56 6.38 -30.80
N SER A 232 27.16 5.74 -31.89
CA SER A 232 28.07 4.91 -32.73
C SER A 232 29.07 5.73 -33.56
N GLY A 233 28.96 7.04 -33.60
CA GLY A 233 29.76 7.92 -34.48
C GLY A 233 29.33 7.88 -35.96
N LYS A 234 28.26 7.14 -36.27
CA LYS A 234 27.62 7.00 -37.58
C LYS A 234 26.11 7.13 -37.42
N SER A 235 25.42 7.28 -38.56
CA SER A 235 23.95 7.21 -38.55
C SER A 235 23.46 5.80 -38.19
N ALA A 236 22.21 5.71 -37.67
CA ALA A 236 21.53 4.45 -37.42
C ALA A 236 20.16 4.43 -38.14
N LEU A 237 19.95 3.46 -39.03
CA LEU A 237 18.65 3.27 -39.69
C LEU A 237 17.72 2.44 -38.79
N VAL A 238 16.70 3.05 -38.24
CA VAL A 238 15.74 2.39 -37.36
C VAL A 238 14.31 2.67 -37.84
N GLY A 239 13.54 1.61 -38.07
CA GLY A 239 12.17 1.73 -38.59
C GLY A 239 12.04 2.50 -39.90
N GLY A 240 13.05 2.44 -40.77
CA GLY A 240 13.09 3.11 -42.07
C GLY A 240 13.47 4.60 -42.01
N ARG A 241 13.85 5.10 -40.85
CA ARG A 241 14.37 6.45 -40.65
C ARG A 241 15.81 6.44 -40.19
N SER A 242 16.63 7.32 -40.78
CA SER A 242 18.02 7.51 -40.40
C SER A 242 18.09 8.52 -39.24
N TYR A 243 18.88 8.17 -38.22
CA TYR A 243 19.15 8.97 -37.05
C TYR A 243 20.64 9.23 -36.92
N GLY A 244 21.03 10.46 -36.83
CA GLY A 244 22.42 10.87 -36.64
C GLY A 244 22.99 10.48 -35.27
N ASN A 245 24.30 10.68 -35.12
CA ASN A 245 24.95 10.49 -33.82
C ASN A 245 24.45 11.52 -32.82
N GLY A 246 24.04 11.06 -31.63
CA GLY A 246 23.43 11.88 -30.58
C GLY A 246 21.90 11.98 -30.68
N GLU A 247 21.26 11.39 -31.68
CA GLU A 247 19.79 11.38 -31.78
C GLU A 247 19.18 10.16 -31.09
N VAL A 248 17.97 10.34 -30.55
CA VAL A 248 17.14 9.28 -29.99
C VAL A 248 16.58 8.44 -31.14
N VAL A 249 16.98 7.20 -31.23
CA VAL A 249 16.55 6.26 -32.30
C VAL A 249 15.26 5.54 -31.95
N LYS A 250 15.01 5.34 -30.68
CA LYS A 250 13.82 4.66 -30.16
C LYS A 250 13.62 4.99 -28.68
N THR A 251 12.37 5.11 -28.26
CA THR A 251 11.99 5.12 -26.85
C THR A 251 11.31 3.78 -26.54
N ILE A 252 11.72 3.14 -25.46
CA ILE A 252 11.12 1.91 -24.94
C ILE A 252 10.52 2.15 -23.57
N GLU A 253 9.52 1.36 -23.23
CA GLU A 253 8.76 1.51 -21.99
C GLU A 253 8.84 0.23 -21.16
N ALA A 254 9.05 0.37 -19.85
CA ALA A 254 9.11 -0.76 -18.94
C ALA A 254 7.70 -1.32 -18.66
N GLY A 255 7.59 -2.62 -18.77
CA GLY A 255 6.41 -3.39 -18.41
C GLY A 255 6.80 -4.66 -17.64
N TRP A 256 5.81 -5.30 -17.01
CA TRP A 256 6.06 -6.54 -16.29
C TRP A 256 6.40 -7.68 -17.28
N ASP A 257 7.60 -8.22 -17.15
CA ASP A 257 8.03 -9.43 -17.87
C ASP A 257 7.94 -10.64 -16.93
N ALA A 258 6.97 -11.50 -17.18
CA ALA A 258 6.72 -12.69 -16.36
C ALA A 258 7.85 -13.73 -16.46
N ALA A 259 8.61 -13.76 -17.56
CA ALA A 259 9.74 -14.67 -17.73
C ALA A 259 10.98 -14.20 -16.96
N ALA A 260 11.20 -12.89 -16.90
CA ALA A 260 12.26 -12.28 -16.11
C ALA A 260 11.85 -12.10 -14.64
N ASN A 261 10.56 -12.16 -14.33
CA ASN A 261 9.99 -11.77 -13.03
C ASN A 261 10.45 -10.37 -12.59
N ALA A 262 10.41 -9.40 -13.52
CA ALA A 262 10.92 -8.05 -13.35
C ALA A 262 10.21 -7.07 -14.29
N TYR A 263 10.30 -5.78 -13.99
CA TYR A 263 9.90 -4.73 -14.93
C TYR A 263 11.03 -4.49 -15.93
N VAL A 264 10.76 -4.74 -17.20
CA VAL A 264 11.75 -4.70 -18.27
C VAL A 264 11.26 -3.85 -19.43
N ALA A 265 12.12 -2.96 -19.92
CA ALA A 265 11.97 -2.31 -21.20
C ALA A 265 12.93 -2.97 -22.19
N ALA A 266 12.46 -3.35 -23.37
CA ALA A 266 13.26 -4.07 -24.32
C ALA A 266 12.96 -3.69 -25.78
N THR A 267 13.96 -3.88 -26.62
CA THR A 267 13.79 -3.93 -28.07
C THR A 267 13.91 -5.38 -28.56
N GLY A 268 13.36 -5.66 -29.74
CA GLY A 268 13.56 -6.94 -30.41
C GLY A 268 15.00 -7.11 -30.96
N PRO A 269 15.41 -8.34 -31.24
CA PRO A 269 16.75 -8.65 -31.76
C PRO A 269 17.01 -8.12 -33.18
N GLY A 270 16.02 -7.54 -33.85
CA GLY A 270 16.10 -6.92 -35.16
C GLY A 270 15.82 -5.42 -35.17
N ASP A 271 15.61 -4.78 -34.02
CA ASP A 271 15.10 -3.42 -33.95
C ASP A 271 16.18 -2.34 -34.13
N LEU A 272 17.41 -2.64 -33.75
CA LEU A 272 18.52 -1.70 -33.76
C LEU A 272 19.66 -2.22 -34.61
N PRO A 273 20.27 -1.42 -35.50
CA PRO A 273 21.51 -1.80 -36.15
C PRO A 273 22.62 -2.11 -35.11
N CYS A 274 23.53 -3.02 -35.43
CA CYS A 274 24.73 -3.20 -34.62
C CYS A 274 25.48 -1.86 -34.48
N GLY A 275 25.81 -1.50 -33.27
CA GLY A 275 26.39 -0.19 -32.97
C GLY A 275 26.46 0.06 -31.48
N ILE A 276 26.84 1.28 -31.15
CA ILE A 276 26.94 1.74 -29.75
C ILE A 276 25.78 2.68 -29.46
N TYR A 277 25.06 2.36 -28.43
CA TYR A 277 23.92 3.15 -27.99
C TYR A 277 24.08 3.54 -26.53
N GLU A 278 23.68 4.73 -26.18
CA GLU A 278 23.47 5.15 -24.81
C GLU A 278 21.97 5.01 -24.50
N VAL A 279 21.65 4.33 -23.42
CA VAL A 279 20.29 4.19 -22.92
C VAL A 279 20.17 5.07 -21.70
N VAL A 280 19.21 6.00 -21.72
CA VAL A 280 18.98 6.96 -20.64
C VAL A 280 17.52 6.90 -20.22
N GLU A 281 17.24 7.02 -18.97
CA GLU A 281 15.87 7.22 -18.53
C GLU A 281 15.39 8.60 -18.95
N SER A 282 14.32 8.65 -19.75
CA SER A 282 13.72 9.90 -20.23
C SER A 282 12.47 10.30 -19.44
N GLN A 283 11.84 9.34 -18.78
CA GLN A 283 10.69 9.56 -17.94
C GLN A 283 10.64 8.49 -16.83
N ALA A 284 10.64 8.94 -15.59
CA ALA A 284 10.35 8.05 -14.46
C ALA A 284 8.91 7.52 -14.52
N PRO A 285 8.66 6.34 -13.96
CA PRO A 285 7.32 5.80 -13.86
C PRO A 285 6.51 6.53 -12.77
N GLU A 286 5.21 6.24 -12.72
CA GLU A 286 4.32 6.90 -11.79
C GLU A 286 4.74 6.69 -10.32
N GLY A 287 4.87 7.78 -9.59
CA GLY A 287 5.24 7.79 -8.18
C GLY A 287 6.75 7.75 -7.92
N TYR A 288 7.57 7.81 -8.93
CA TYR A 288 9.03 7.81 -8.83
C TYR A 288 9.66 9.12 -9.32
N LEU A 289 10.87 9.37 -8.88
CA LEU A 289 11.70 10.48 -9.29
C LEU A 289 12.73 9.99 -10.30
N ALA A 290 12.82 10.69 -11.45
CA ALA A 290 13.78 10.31 -12.48
C ALA A 290 15.21 10.35 -11.94
N SER A 291 15.96 9.30 -12.21
CA SER A 291 17.38 9.19 -11.91
C SER A 291 18.26 9.71 -13.04
N ASP A 292 19.53 9.96 -12.74
CA ASP A 292 20.55 10.27 -13.78
C ASP A 292 21.12 8.97 -14.40
N TRP A 293 20.39 7.86 -14.33
CA TRP A 293 20.88 6.57 -14.84
C TRP A 293 21.09 6.59 -16.35
N SER A 294 22.24 6.18 -16.77
CA SER A 294 22.54 5.93 -18.18
C SER A 294 23.49 4.75 -18.33
N LYS A 295 23.36 4.01 -19.43
CA LYS A 295 24.22 2.87 -19.75
C LYS A 295 24.50 2.79 -21.23
N THR A 296 25.73 2.40 -21.52
CA THR A 296 26.15 2.15 -22.89
C THR A 296 25.89 0.68 -23.25
N ALA A 297 25.13 0.46 -24.31
CA ALA A 297 24.92 -0.83 -24.94
C ALA A 297 25.75 -0.92 -26.24
N ASN A 298 26.56 -1.95 -26.38
CA ASN A 298 27.34 -2.21 -27.61
C ASN A 298 26.83 -3.47 -28.26
N ILE A 299 25.99 -3.32 -29.27
CA ILE A 299 25.43 -4.42 -30.06
C ILE A 299 26.43 -4.79 -31.16
N LYS A 300 26.99 -5.97 -31.06
CA LYS A 300 28.09 -6.44 -31.98
C LYS A 300 27.65 -7.56 -32.89
N GLY A 301 26.78 -8.43 -32.42
CA GLY A 301 26.35 -9.64 -33.13
C GLY A 301 24.97 -9.50 -33.73
N ASN A 302 24.77 -10.13 -34.90
CA ASN A 302 23.46 -10.20 -35.51
C ASN A 302 22.49 -10.99 -34.60
N GLY A 303 21.33 -10.42 -34.25
CA GLY A 303 20.38 -11.01 -33.35
C GLY A 303 20.78 -10.91 -31.87
N GLU A 304 21.88 -10.26 -31.53
CA GLU A 304 22.31 -10.07 -30.13
C GLU A 304 21.35 -9.15 -29.41
N VAL A 305 20.94 -9.54 -28.22
CA VAL A 305 20.21 -8.67 -27.28
C VAL A 305 21.12 -8.35 -26.09
N VAL A 306 21.62 -7.13 -26.04
CA VAL A 306 22.46 -6.67 -24.93
C VAL A 306 21.64 -6.60 -23.69
N ASP A 307 22.04 -7.36 -22.68
CA ASP A 307 21.35 -7.45 -21.41
C ASP A 307 21.95 -6.48 -20.40
N LEU A 308 21.22 -5.42 -20.10
CA LEU A 308 21.58 -4.43 -19.09
C LEU A 308 20.80 -4.64 -17.76
N THR A 309 20.00 -5.71 -17.64
CA THR A 309 19.17 -5.95 -16.45
C THR A 309 19.99 -6.28 -15.20
N GLY A 310 21.26 -6.63 -15.34
CA GLY A 310 22.16 -6.86 -14.20
C GLY A 310 22.63 -5.59 -13.49
N ASP A 311 22.33 -4.42 -14.03
CA ASP A 311 22.60 -3.10 -13.45
C ASP A 311 21.37 -2.22 -13.70
N PRO A 312 20.27 -2.49 -12.98
CA PRO A 312 18.95 -1.90 -13.25
C PRO A 312 18.95 -0.38 -13.09
N CYS A 313 18.01 0.27 -13.75
CA CYS A 313 17.69 1.66 -13.47
C CYS A 313 16.89 1.72 -12.19
N GLU A 314 17.50 2.26 -11.16
CA GLU A 314 16.88 2.44 -9.84
C GLU A 314 16.39 3.87 -9.68
N ASP A 315 15.13 4.02 -9.27
CA ASP A 315 14.56 5.32 -8.93
C ASP A 315 14.14 5.36 -7.46
N ASP A 316 14.24 6.55 -6.90
CA ASP A 316 13.68 6.84 -5.59
C ASP A 316 12.18 7.11 -5.69
N VAL A 317 11.39 6.49 -4.81
CA VAL A 317 9.96 6.79 -4.71
C VAL A 317 9.75 8.24 -4.28
N ALA A 318 8.82 8.93 -4.92
CA ALA A 318 8.42 10.27 -4.52
C ALA A 318 7.85 10.25 -3.09
N ARG A 319 8.21 11.23 -2.28
CA ARG A 319 7.80 11.29 -0.89
C ARG A 319 7.14 12.63 -0.56
N GLY A 320 6.22 12.59 0.38
CA GLY A 320 5.54 13.77 0.89
C GLY A 320 5.30 13.67 2.38
N GLY A 321 4.50 14.57 2.88
CA GLY A 321 4.06 14.55 4.27
C GLY A 321 2.57 14.83 4.38
N VAL A 322 2.07 14.82 5.60
CA VAL A 322 0.69 15.17 5.93
C VAL A 322 0.68 16.17 7.07
N GLN A 323 -0.29 17.07 7.06
CA GLN A 323 -0.61 17.97 8.16
C GLN A 323 -2.11 17.90 8.41
N VAL A 324 -2.47 17.71 9.67
CA VAL A 324 -3.84 17.81 10.14
C VAL A 324 -3.99 19.00 11.06
N THR A 325 -5.18 19.58 11.08
CA THR A 325 -5.57 20.64 12.02
C THR A 325 -6.48 20.04 13.06
N LYS A 326 -6.22 20.37 14.32
CA LYS A 326 -7.08 20.02 15.43
C LYS A 326 -7.88 21.23 15.88
N SER A 327 -9.18 21.06 16.03
CA SER A 327 -10.11 22.14 16.32
C SER A 327 -11.05 21.76 17.47
N ASP A 328 -11.46 22.77 18.23
CA ASP A 328 -12.50 22.65 19.21
C ASP A 328 -13.88 22.56 18.53
N ARG A 329 -14.68 21.61 18.95
CA ARG A 329 -15.98 21.33 18.35
C ARG A 329 -17.00 22.45 18.59
N GLU A 330 -16.99 23.05 19.79
CA GLU A 330 -17.95 24.08 20.15
C GLU A 330 -17.60 25.44 19.50
N LEU A 331 -16.30 25.76 19.42
CA LEU A 331 -15.82 26.97 18.76
C LEU A 331 -15.79 26.82 17.23
N GLY A 332 -15.74 25.59 16.71
CA GLY A 332 -15.64 25.30 15.28
C GLY A 332 -14.34 25.78 14.65
N LYS A 333 -13.25 25.91 15.40
CA LYS A 333 -11.94 26.36 14.96
C LYS A 333 -10.82 25.85 15.85
N SER A 334 -9.57 26.04 15.40
CA SER A 334 -8.38 25.58 16.10
C SER A 334 -7.96 26.53 17.22
N GLU A 335 -8.82 26.64 18.19
CA GLU A 335 -8.65 27.41 19.43
C GLU A 335 -9.24 26.58 20.57
N ALA A 336 -8.63 26.59 21.74
CA ALA A 336 -9.11 25.78 22.86
C ALA A 336 -10.16 26.52 23.67
N LEU A 337 -11.33 25.91 23.90
CA LEU A 337 -12.39 26.45 24.74
C LEU A 337 -11.99 26.34 26.22
N GLY A 338 -11.99 27.47 26.95
CA GLY A 338 -11.44 27.51 28.31
C GLY A 338 -9.91 27.50 28.37
N GLY A 339 -9.25 27.67 27.20
CA GLY A 339 -7.80 27.63 27.04
C GLY A 339 -7.07 28.86 27.58
N ASP A 340 -5.75 28.72 27.69
CA ASP A 340 -4.87 29.68 28.34
C ASP A 340 -3.75 30.18 27.45
N SER A 341 -4.02 30.68 26.28
CA SER A 341 -3.00 31.19 25.35
C SER A 341 -1.98 30.09 24.96
N HIS A 342 -2.46 29.04 24.33
CA HIS A 342 -1.70 27.89 23.85
C HIS A 342 -1.00 27.09 24.97
N GLY A 343 -1.63 27.01 26.12
CA GLY A 343 -1.15 26.25 27.28
C GLY A 343 -0.02 26.93 28.05
N ALA A 344 0.20 28.23 27.85
CA ALA A 344 1.30 28.96 28.47
C ALA A 344 1.21 29.08 30.00
N LEU A 345 -0.01 29.12 30.54
CA LEU A 345 -0.24 29.20 31.98
C LEU A 345 -0.41 27.82 32.64
N GLY A 346 -0.74 26.79 31.87
CA GLY A 346 -0.97 25.44 32.35
C GLY A 346 -2.16 25.30 33.28
N CYS A 347 -3.21 26.12 33.09
CA CYS A 347 -4.41 26.13 33.92
C CYS A 347 -5.72 26.00 33.15
N GLY A 348 -5.66 26.00 31.81
CA GLY A 348 -6.79 25.84 30.91
C GLY A 348 -6.67 24.64 30.00
N SER A 349 -7.65 24.44 29.15
CA SER A 349 -7.63 23.41 28.10
C SER A 349 -6.58 23.69 27.01
N THR A 350 -6.19 22.69 26.28
CA THR A 350 -5.30 22.83 25.13
C THR A 350 -5.59 21.74 24.09
N LEU A 351 -5.46 22.06 22.82
CA LEU A 351 -5.51 21.10 21.71
C LEU A 351 -4.12 20.52 21.39
N ALA A 352 -3.08 20.81 22.20
CA ALA A 352 -1.76 20.21 22.08
C ALA A 352 -1.70 18.82 22.72
N GLY A 353 -0.82 17.94 22.21
CA GLY A 353 -0.60 16.63 22.79
C GLY A 353 -1.60 15.55 22.36
N ILE A 354 -2.46 15.85 21.38
CA ILE A 354 -3.42 14.89 20.81
C ILE A 354 -2.70 14.06 19.73
N GLU A 355 -2.83 12.75 19.78
CA GLU A 355 -2.09 11.82 18.93
C GLU A 355 -2.91 11.34 17.74
N PHE A 356 -2.24 11.26 16.59
CA PHE A 356 -2.81 10.74 15.36
C PHE A 356 -1.95 9.61 14.81
N ALA A 357 -2.55 8.49 14.51
CA ALA A 357 -1.89 7.40 13.78
C ALA A 357 -2.12 7.54 12.28
N ILE A 358 -1.07 7.28 11.52
CA ILE A 358 -1.08 7.25 10.07
C ILE A 358 -0.90 5.81 9.63
N THR A 359 -1.87 5.29 8.90
CA THR A 359 -1.92 3.89 8.43
C THR A 359 -1.68 3.83 6.93
N ASN A 360 -0.94 2.85 6.47
CA ASN A 360 -0.75 2.57 5.06
C ASN A 360 -2.01 1.93 4.45
N GLU A 361 -2.69 2.66 3.58
CA GLU A 361 -3.86 2.18 2.82
C GLU A 361 -3.52 2.01 1.32
N SER A 362 -2.24 1.96 0.99
CA SER A 362 -1.77 1.79 -0.37
C SER A 362 -1.87 0.33 -0.82
N ALA A 363 -1.69 0.09 -2.12
CA ALA A 363 -1.72 -1.25 -2.70
C ALA A 363 -0.54 -2.13 -2.28
N ALA A 364 0.61 -1.53 -1.91
CA ALA A 364 1.81 -2.24 -1.51
C ALA A 364 2.41 -1.65 -0.23
N LYS A 365 3.37 -2.38 0.35
CA LYS A 365 4.14 -1.92 1.50
C LYS A 365 4.92 -0.66 1.19
N VAL A 366 5.22 0.10 2.23
CA VAL A 366 5.97 1.36 2.19
C VAL A 366 7.15 1.33 3.14
N LEU A 367 8.23 2.02 2.78
CA LEU A 367 9.39 2.20 3.67
C LEU A 367 9.29 3.58 4.36
N VAL A 368 9.10 3.60 5.65
CA VAL A 368 9.03 4.81 6.47
C VAL A 368 10.00 4.71 7.63
N GLY A 369 10.84 5.74 7.82
CA GLY A 369 11.82 5.76 8.90
C GLY A 369 12.86 4.62 8.87
N GLY A 370 13.00 3.92 7.76
CA GLY A 370 13.90 2.77 7.59
C GLY A 370 13.24 1.41 7.88
N GLU A 371 11.96 1.37 8.17
CA GLU A 371 11.16 0.16 8.42
C GLU A 371 10.10 -0.04 7.34
N TRP A 372 9.78 -1.30 7.05
CA TRP A 372 8.75 -1.68 6.07
C TRP A 372 7.41 -1.91 6.76
N PHE A 373 6.36 -1.30 6.21
CA PHE A 373 4.99 -1.42 6.70
C PHE A 373 4.07 -1.96 5.62
N ASP A 374 3.39 -3.04 5.91
CA ASP A 374 2.38 -3.62 5.02
C ASP A 374 1.11 -2.73 4.94
N PRO A 375 0.24 -2.92 3.93
CA PRO A 375 -1.09 -2.32 3.94
C PRO A 375 -1.87 -2.66 5.22
N GLY A 376 -2.46 -1.65 5.84
CA GLY A 376 -3.17 -1.76 7.11
C GLY A 376 -2.32 -1.46 8.35
N GLU A 377 -0.99 -1.38 8.24
CA GLU A 377 -0.12 -1.09 9.39
C GLU A 377 0.07 0.42 9.62
N THR A 378 0.21 0.78 10.88
CA THR A 378 0.52 2.15 11.29
C THR A 378 1.97 2.47 10.98
N VAL A 379 2.20 3.46 10.12
CA VAL A 379 3.53 3.86 9.63
C VAL A 379 4.16 4.99 10.44
N ALA A 380 3.35 5.79 11.11
CA ALA A 380 3.82 6.90 11.92
C ALA A 380 2.72 7.38 12.87
N THR A 381 3.14 7.95 13.99
CA THR A 381 2.28 8.70 14.90
C THR A 381 2.76 10.14 14.93
N VAL A 382 1.82 11.09 14.91
CA VAL A 382 2.11 12.52 15.01
C VAL A 382 1.25 13.13 16.11
N THR A 383 1.78 14.15 16.77
CA THR A 383 1.14 14.78 17.91
C THR A 383 0.92 16.25 17.64
N THR A 384 -0.21 16.80 18.06
CA THR A 384 -0.56 18.20 17.88
C THR A 384 0.29 19.13 18.75
N ALA A 385 0.63 20.26 18.15
CA ALA A 385 1.23 21.39 18.83
C ALA A 385 0.73 22.69 18.18
N TRP A 386 0.83 23.82 18.89
CA TRP A 386 0.57 25.11 18.28
C TRP A 386 1.59 25.41 17.19
N ASN A 387 1.10 25.78 16.02
CA ASN A 387 1.90 26.12 14.86
C ASN A 387 1.69 27.61 14.52
N GLU A 388 2.70 28.42 14.81
CA GLU A 388 2.66 29.88 14.60
C GLU A 388 2.44 30.26 13.13
N GLU A 389 2.97 29.50 12.16
CA GLU A 389 2.80 29.77 10.74
C GLU A 389 1.37 29.47 10.26
N ALA A 390 0.77 28.41 10.80
CA ALA A 390 -0.60 28.03 10.49
C ALA A 390 -1.62 28.84 11.30
N GLY A 391 -1.22 29.39 12.44
CA GLY A 391 -2.11 30.01 13.42
C GLY A 391 -3.14 28.98 13.96
N ALA A 392 -2.68 27.72 14.18
CA ALA A 392 -3.56 26.62 14.53
C ALA A 392 -2.79 25.50 15.26
N TYR A 393 -3.48 24.66 15.99
CA TYR A 393 -2.93 23.40 16.49
C TYR A 393 -2.86 22.39 15.38
N THR A 394 -1.65 21.98 15.01
CA THR A 394 -1.42 21.04 13.91
C THR A 394 -0.55 19.87 14.34
N ALA A 395 -0.80 18.71 13.76
CA ALA A 395 0.13 17.59 13.78
C ALA A 395 0.59 17.31 12.36
N GLN A 396 1.89 17.12 12.17
CA GLN A 396 2.43 16.91 10.83
C GLN A 396 3.66 16.00 10.80
N THR A 397 3.84 15.35 9.67
CA THR A 397 5.09 14.65 9.35
C THR A 397 6.07 15.58 8.61
N ALA A 398 7.32 15.14 8.46
CA ALA A 398 8.24 15.78 7.52
C ALA A 398 7.71 15.67 6.07
N ALA A 399 8.13 16.62 5.21
CA ALA A 399 7.69 16.67 3.81
C ALA A 399 8.22 15.52 2.92
N ASP A 400 9.08 14.68 3.46
CA ASP A 400 9.71 13.52 2.81
C ASP A 400 9.47 12.21 3.59
N ALA A 401 8.54 12.23 4.55
CA ALA A 401 8.33 11.09 5.44
C ALA A 401 7.65 9.90 4.74
N LEU A 402 6.60 10.17 3.98
CA LEU A 402 5.68 9.15 3.45
C LEU A 402 5.93 8.94 1.95
N PRO A 403 6.16 7.71 1.48
CA PRO A 403 6.22 7.39 0.06
C PRO A 403 4.94 7.72 -0.71
N TYR A 404 5.03 7.76 -2.03
CA TYR A 404 3.88 7.87 -2.93
C TYR A 404 2.86 6.78 -2.61
N GLY A 405 1.66 7.17 -2.20
CA GLY A 405 0.69 6.21 -1.69
C GLY A 405 -0.61 6.85 -1.22
N THR A 406 -1.48 5.98 -0.76
CA THR A 406 -2.73 6.33 -0.08
C THR A 406 -2.59 5.96 1.39
N TYR A 407 -3.02 6.84 2.26
CA TYR A 407 -2.92 6.69 3.71
C TYR A 407 -4.22 7.08 4.37
N ALA A 408 -4.48 6.49 5.51
CA ALA A 408 -5.49 6.97 6.44
C ALA A 408 -4.81 7.63 7.64
N ILE A 409 -5.40 8.70 8.14
CA ILE A 409 -5.01 9.31 9.41
C ILE A 409 -6.22 9.38 10.30
N ARG A 410 -6.07 8.94 11.52
CA ARG A 410 -7.11 9.01 12.55
C ARG A 410 -6.53 9.48 13.86
N GLU A 411 -7.36 10.09 14.66
CA GLU A 411 -7.04 10.34 16.06
C GLU A 411 -7.07 9.03 16.85
N THR A 412 -6.05 8.79 17.64
CA THR A 412 -5.91 7.58 18.45
C THR A 412 -5.96 7.86 19.94
N LYS A 413 -5.61 9.08 20.33
CA LYS A 413 -5.62 9.48 21.73
C LYS A 413 -5.83 10.99 21.83
N SER A 414 -6.83 11.37 22.61
CA SER A 414 -7.00 12.76 23.02
C SER A 414 -6.15 13.06 24.27
N ASN A 415 -6.10 14.31 24.69
CA ASN A 415 -5.44 14.73 25.91
C ASN A 415 -6.46 14.85 27.07
N ASP A 416 -6.01 15.27 28.24
CA ASP A 416 -6.84 15.36 29.44
C ASP A 416 -7.97 16.40 29.34
N SER A 417 -7.81 17.40 28.46
CA SER A 417 -8.77 18.50 28.34
C SER A 417 -9.81 18.30 27.24
N TYR A 418 -9.70 17.25 26.42
CA TYR A 418 -10.62 16.96 25.32
C TYR A 418 -11.08 15.51 25.31
N LEU A 419 -12.31 15.28 24.86
CA LEU A 419 -12.87 13.97 24.56
C LEU A 419 -12.66 13.66 23.10
N LEU A 420 -12.20 12.45 22.77
CA LEU A 420 -12.06 12.00 21.40
C LEU A 420 -13.47 11.80 20.81
N THR A 421 -13.89 12.71 19.95
CA THR A 421 -15.24 12.70 19.32
C THR A 421 -15.21 12.64 17.81
N ASP A 422 -14.04 12.77 17.18
CA ASP A 422 -13.82 12.65 15.71
C ASP A 422 -12.70 11.64 15.43
N GLY A 423 -12.90 10.40 15.85
CA GLY A 423 -11.96 9.30 15.67
C GLY A 423 -12.06 8.59 14.32
N GLU A 424 -12.96 9.01 13.42
CA GLU A 424 -13.09 8.37 12.10
C GLU A 424 -11.90 8.66 11.20
N PRO A 425 -11.33 7.62 10.56
CA PRO A 425 -10.15 7.78 9.72
C PRO A 425 -10.47 8.64 8.49
N LYS A 426 -9.59 9.59 8.19
CA LYS A 426 -9.65 10.41 6.96
C LYS A 426 -8.53 9.99 6.02
N THR A 427 -8.88 9.61 4.80
CA THR A 427 -7.89 9.18 3.81
C THR A 427 -7.27 10.39 3.09
N PHE A 428 -5.99 10.31 2.81
CA PHE A 428 -5.25 11.29 2.02
C PHE A 428 -4.27 10.59 1.08
N GLN A 429 -3.67 11.35 0.18
CA GLN A 429 -2.77 10.81 -0.83
C GLN A 429 -1.48 11.62 -0.92
N ILE A 430 -0.38 10.92 -1.05
CA ILE A 430 0.91 11.49 -1.43
C ILE A 430 1.08 11.24 -2.93
N ARG A 431 1.11 12.32 -3.72
CA ARG A 431 1.20 12.26 -5.20
C ARG A 431 2.29 13.16 -5.77
N GLU A 432 2.85 14.04 -4.97
CA GLU A 432 3.89 15.00 -5.38
C GLU A 432 5.05 14.96 -4.37
N ASN A 433 6.28 14.97 -4.90
CA ASN A 433 7.47 14.96 -4.07
C ASN A 433 7.62 16.24 -3.28
N GLY A 434 7.87 16.15 -1.99
CA GLY A 434 8.04 17.28 -1.06
C GLY A 434 6.75 17.99 -0.68
N ALA A 435 5.58 17.53 -1.13
CA ALA A 435 4.31 18.15 -0.80
C ALA A 435 3.80 17.71 0.58
N ILE A 436 3.12 18.62 1.27
CA ILE A 436 2.38 18.33 2.50
C ILE A 436 0.89 18.25 2.17
N ALA A 437 0.30 17.08 2.32
CA ALA A 437 -1.14 16.87 2.18
C ALA A 437 -1.88 17.55 3.35
N LYS A 438 -2.84 18.42 3.01
CA LYS A 438 -3.71 19.12 3.97
C LYS A 438 -5.19 18.86 3.72
N ALA A 439 -5.48 18.08 2.68
CA ALA A 439 -6.85 17.71 2.31
C ALA A 439 -7.01 16.19 2.22
N SER A 440 -8.19 15.71 2.56
CA SER A 440 -8.57 14.31 2.40
C SER A 440 -8.74 13.93 0.90
N SER A 441 -8.69 12.65 0.60
CA SER A 441 -8.96 12.13 -0.75
C SER A 441 -10.35 12.51 -1.30
N GLY A 442 -11.29 12.85 -0.43
CA GLY A 442 -12.62 13.35 -0.77
C GLY A 442 -12.69 14.86 -1.04
N GLY A 443 -11.57 15.60 -0.89
CA GLY A 443 -11.46 17.04 -1.16
C GLY A 443 -11.84 17.95 0.00
N GLY A 444 -12.11 17.41 1.21
CA GLY A 444 -12.26 18.18 2.45
C GLY A 444 -10.92 18.43 3.14
N GLU A 445 -10.87 19.38 4.05
CA GLU A 445 -9.69 19.61 4.90
C GLU A 445 -9.43 18.43 5.84
N LEU A 446 -8.17 18.18 6.18
CA LEU A 446 -7.79 17.24 7.22
C LEU A 446 -7.87 17.96 8.58
N GLU A 447 -9.09 18.21 9.01
CA GLU A 447 -9.41 18.87 10.26
C GLU A 447 -10.27 17.94 11.14
N PHE A 448 -9.90 17.82 12.41
CA PHE A 448 -10.57 16.96 13.39
C PHE A 448 -11.07 17.80 14.54
N PHE A 449 -12.29 17.50 15.01
CA PHE A 449 -12.99 18.26 16.01
C PHE A 449 -13.25 17.42 17.25
N ASP A 450 -12.75 17.90 18.38
CA ASP A 450 -13.03 17.25 19.66
C ASP A 450 -13.90 18.13 20.55
N GLN A 451 -14.60 17.45 21.45
CA GLN A 451 -15.38 18.06 22.50
C GLN A 451 -14.47 18.35 23.69
N VAL A 452 -14.42 19.60 24.13
CA VAL A 452 -13.74 19.92 25.40
C VAL A 452 -14.42 19.19 26.55
N VAL A 453 -13.63 18.70 27.50
CA VAL A 453 -14.16 18.15 28.76
C VAL A 453 -14.94 19.24 29.47
N ARG A 454 -16.17 18.96 29.88
CA ARG A 454 -17.03 19.86 30.63
C ARG A 454 -17.60 19.16 31.83
N ASN A 455 -17.67 19.84 32.93
CA ASN A 455 -18.35 19.37 34.15
C ASN A 455 -19.19 20.49 34.74
N ASP A 456 -20.04 20.12 35.69
CA ASP A 456 -20.86 21.06 36.45
C ASP A 456 -20.27 21.33 37.84
N LEU A 457 -20.69 22.42 38.43
CA LEU A 457 -20.34 22.80 39.78
C LEU A 457 -21.58 22.66 40.66
N GLU A 458 -21.46 21.94 41.78
CA GLU A 458 -22.52 21.85 42.79
C GLU A 458 -22.05 22.37 44.14
N ILE A 459 -22.84 23.17 44.74
CA ILE A 459 -22.53 23.79 46.04
C ILE A 459 -23.70 23.60 47.00
N ALA A 460 -23.38 23.14 48.21
CA ALA A 460 -24.27 23.22 49.36
C ALA A 460 -23.68 24.21 50.35
N LYS A 461 -24.39 25.25 50.66
CA LYS A 461 -23.97 26.32 51.56
C LYS A 461 -24.82 26.35 52.84
N MET A 462 -24.13 26.26 53.98
CA MET A 462 -24.75 26.32 55.28
C MET A 462 -23.97 27.27 56.20
N ALA A 463 -24.62 27.78 57.22
CA ALA A 463 -23.95 28.52 58.24
C ALA A 463 -23.25 27.55 59.21
N GLU A 464 -21.99 27.84 59.60
CA GLU A 464 -21.12 26.93 60.38
C GLU A 464 -21.69 26.64 61.76
N ASP A 465 -22.43 27.59 62.41
CA ASP A 465 -22.87 27.55 63.78
C ASP A 465 -24.33 27.15 63.98
N THR A 466 -25.20 27.43 62.99
CA THR A 466 -26.63 27.16 63.06
C THR A 466 -27.10 25.98 62.23
N ASN A 467 -26.29 25.50 61.27
CA ASN A 467 -26.65 24.55 60.21
C ASN A 467 -27.84 25.04 59.34
N GLU A 468 -28.09 26.37 59.33
CA GLU A 468 -29.13 26.95 58.48
C GLU A 468 -28.60 27.07 57.03
N SER A 469 -29.43 26.70 56.05
CA SER A 469 -29.13 26.86 54.62
C SER A 469 -29.10 28.35 54.27
N LEU A 470 -28.08 28.78 53.53
CA LEU A 470 -27.90 30.18 53.13
C LEU A 470 -28.09 30.36 51.61
N GLN A 471 -28.94 31.34 51.26
CA GLN A 471 -29.07 31.79 49.89
C GLN A 471 -28.04 32.89 49.62
N VAL A 472 -26.95 32.56 48.99
CA VAL A 472 -25.82 33.45 48.71
C VAL A 472 -25.38 33.38 47.24
N ALA A 473 -24.64 34.38 46.82
CA ALA A 473 -24.05 34.45 45.48
C ALA A 473 -22.55 34.11 45.51
N PHE A 474 -22.08 33.35 44.52
CA PHE A 474 -20.69 33.05 44.34
C PHE A 474 -20.24 33.52 42.97
N LYS A 475 -19.12 34.21 42.87
CA LYS A 475 -18.40 34.46 41.64
C LYS A 475 -17.55 33.25 41.35
N VAL A 476 -17.72 32.66 40.14
CA VAL A 476 -16.91 31.59 39.58
C VAL A 476 -16.08 32.19 38.48
N THR A 477 -14.76 32.06 38.55
CA THR A 477 -13.83 32.63 37.57
C THR A 477 -12.98 31.52 36.97
N ASN A 478 -12.97 31.37 35.65
CA ASN A 478 -12.00 30.58 34.95
C ASN A 478 -10.64 31.28 34.96
N GLU A 479 -9.60 30.64 35.52
CA GLU A 479 -8.27 31.26 35.68
C GLU A 479 -7.51 31.46 34.38
N ALA A 480 -7.82 30.67 33.35
CA ALA A 480 -7.15 30.74 32.04
C ALA A 480 -7.68 31.92 31.23
N THR A 481 -8.99 31.99 31.04
CA THR A 481 -9.64 33.00 30.19
C THR A 481 -9.99 34.28 30.93
N GLY A 482 -10.08 34.23 32.29
CA GLY A 482 -10.61 35.29 33.11
C GLY A 482 -12.14 35.43 33.04
N GLU A 483 -12.85 34.56 32.33
CA GLU A 483 -14.30 34.52 32.25
C GLU A 483 -14.88 34.30 33.64
N ALA A 484 -15.84 35.12 34.03
CA ALA A 484 -16.43 35.04 35.38
C ALA A 484 -17.96 35.19 35.32
N HIS A 485 -18.62 34.27 36.01
CA HIS A 485 -20.09 34.27 36.13
C HIS A 485 -20.52 34.10 37.58
N VAL A 486 -21.71 34.53 37.88
CA VAL A 486 -22.27 34.45 39.24
C VAL A 486 -23.33 33.36 39.33
N VAL A 487 -23.09 32.39 40.23
CA VAL A 487 -24.06 31.36 40.63
C VAL A 487 -24.71 31.75 41.96
N VAL A 488 -25.96 31.42 42.10
CA VAL A 488 -26.75 31.78 43.31
C VAL A 488 -27.40 30.53 43.89
N THR A 489 -27.16 30.23 45.19
CA THR A 489 -27.81 29.12 45.87
C THR A 489 -29.31 29.40 46.03
N ASP A 490 -30.13 28.35 46.05
CA ASP A 490 -31.55 28.44 46.35
C ASP A 490 -31.78 28.67 47.85
N LYS A 491 -33.02 28.78 48.23
CA LYS A 491 -33.42 28.95 49.66
C LYS A 491 -33.02 27.77 50.56
N ASN A 492 -32.65 26.64 50.01
CA ASN A 492 -32.15 25.49 50.75
C ASN A 492 -30.61 25.45 50.76
N GLY A 493 -29.95 26.50 50.30
CA GLY A 493 -28.50 26.61 50.27
C GLY A 493 -27.83 25.86 49.11
N ASN A 494 -28.57 25.30 48.15
CA ASN A 494 -28.04 24.49 47.08
C ASN A 494 -28.01 25.23 45.73
N VAL A 495 -26.99 24.99 44.94
CA VAL A 495 -26.95 25.36 43.54
C VAL A 495 -26.20 24.28 42.75
N SER A 496 -26.68 23.98 41.54
CA SER A 496 -25.97 23.20 40.54
C SER A 496 -25.95 24.01 39.24
N THR A 497 -24.84 23.99 38.56
CA THR A 497 -24.74 24.58 37.21
C THR A 497 -25.33 23.66 36.14
N ALA A 498 -25.66 22.41 36.46
CA ALA A 498 -26.21 21.43 35.55
C ALA A 498 -27.51 21.90 34.88
N SER A 499 -27.66 21.66 33.60
CA SER A 499 -28.84 21.97 32.79
C SER A 499 -30.12 21.30 33.32
N SER A 500 -30.00 20.18 34.04
CA SER A 500 -31.10 19.51 34.73
C SER A 500 -31.62 20.30 35.94
N TRP A 501 -30.78 21.13 36.56
CA TRP A 501 -31.16 22.06 37.65
C TRP A 501 -31.79 23.32 37.09
N ASN A 502 -31.04 24.04 36.24
CA ASN A 502 -31.50 25.20 35.48
C ASN A 502 -30.91 25.12 34.06
N LYS A 503 -31.76 25.15 33.03
CA LYS A 503 -31.27 25.18 31.65
C LYS A 503 -30.28 26.31 31.44
N HIS A 504 -29.13 26.02 30.85
CA HIS A 504 -28.12 27.04 30.55
C HIS A 504 -28.67 28.16 29.68
N SER A 505 -29.59 27.84 28.77
CA SER A 505 -30.31 28.79 27.92
C SER A 505 -31.34 29.66 28.64
N ALA A 506 -31.67 29.36 29.93
CA ALA A 506 -32.65 30.11 30.70
C ALA A 506 -32.01 31.29 31.42
N ASN A 507 -32.21 32.50 30.95
CA ASN A 507 -31.62 33.73 31.53
C ASN A 507 -30.10 33.57 31.72
N THR A 508 -29.41 33.07 30.66
CA THR A 508 -27.99 32.73 30.66
C THR A 508 -27.14 33.81 31.30
N ASN A 509 -26.37 33.42 32.33
CA ASN A 509 -25.47 34.31 33.07
C ASN A 509 -26.19 35.58 33.64
N GLY A 510 -27.49 35.47 33.91
CA GLY A 510 -28.32 36.59 34.31
C GLY A 510 -27.95 37.26 35.64
N ASN A 511 -27.13 36.58 36.48
CA ASN A 511 -26.60 37.08 37.72
C ASN A 511 -25.27 37.87 37.57
N ASP A 512 -24.68 37.97 36.38
CA ASP A 512 -23.38 38.66 36.20
C ASP A 512 -23.44 40.16 36.54
N ARG A 513 -24.64 40.75 36.55
CA ARG A 513 -24.83 42.11 37.07
C ARG A 513 -24.40 42.27 38.52
N LEU A 514 -24.19 41.17 39.24
CA LEU A 514 -23.76 41.15 40.64
C LEU A 514 -22.22 41.15 40.79
N LEU A 515 -21.46 41.03 39.71
CA LEU A 515 -19.98 40.99 39.73
C LEU A 515 -19.35 42.30 40.24
N ASP A 516 -19.97 43.43 39.92
CA ASP A 516 -19.40 44.74 40.18
C ASP A 516 -20.04 45.47 41.37
N VAL A 517 -20.86 44.75 42.18
CA VAL A 517 -21.52 45.36 43.35
C VAL A 517 -20.76 45.06 44.64
N GLY A 518 -20.64 46.02 45.56
CA GLY A 518 -19.93 45.86 46.84
C GLY A 518 -20.65 44.95 47.84
N ALA A 519 -21.98 44.89 47.76
CA ALA A 519 -22.84 43.94 48.49
C ALA A 519 -24.08 43.64 47.65
N VAL A 520 -24.47 42.36 47.62
CA VAL A 520 -25.58 41.84 46.82
C VAL A 520 -26.87 41.90 47.61
N ASN A 521 -27.90 42.53 47.06
CA ASN A 521 -29.23 42.48 47.67
C ASN A 521 -29.92 41.15 47.37
N ALA A 522 -30.58 40.57 48.31
CA ALA A 522 -31.33 39.32 48.16
C ALA A 522 -32.35 39.35 47.01
N SER A 523 -33.01 40.53 46.80
CA SER A 523 -33.95 40.69 45.69
C SER A 523 -33.35 40.66 44.29
N ASP A 524 -32.04 40.82 44.19
CA ASP A 524 -31.33 40.84 42.92
C ASP A 524 -30.75 39.46 42.55
N MET A 525 -30.86 38.49 43.43
CA MET A 525 -30.41 37.11 43.25
C MET A 525 -31.44 36.27 42.47
N ASP A 526 -31.05 35.70 41.35
CA ASP A 526 -31.88 34.77 40.59
C ASP A 526 -31.29 33.34 40.64
N SER A 527 -31.79 32.50 41.56
CA SER A 527 -31.37 31.10 41.69
C SER A 527 -31.85 30.19 40.56
N LYS A 528 -32.55 30.76 39.55
CA LYS A 528 -33.01 30.02 38.35
C LYS A 528 -32.29 30.44 37.07
N ALA A 529 -31.34 31.36 37.14
CA ALA A 529 -30.52 31.72 36.02
C ALA A 529 -29.62 30.54 35.61
N GLY A 530 -29.56 30.24 34.36
CA GLY A 530 -28.60 29.28 33.78
C GLY A 530 -27.18 29.88 33.76
N VAL A 531 -26.20 29.03 33.83
CA VAL A 531 -24.77 29.39 33.79
C VAL A 531 -24.13 28.73 32.61
N TRP A 532 -23.27 29.48 31.91
CA TRP A 532 -22.55 28.95 30.77
C TRP A 532 -21.21 29.66 30.58
N PHE A 533 -20.14 28.91 30.60
CA PHE A 533 -18.79 29.36 30.32
C PHE A 533 -18.47 29.07 28.84
N SER A 534 -18.06 30.07 28.09
CA SER A 534 -18.04 30.04 26.63
C SER A 534 -16.73 30.49 25.98
N LEU A 535 -15.82 31.13 26.73
CA LEU A 535 -14.68 31.80 26.11
C LEU A 535 -13.54 30.84 25.74
N GLY A 536 -13.07 30.98 24.53
CA GLY A 536 -11.82 30.34 24.02
C GLY A 536 -10.59 31.21 24.29
N GLU A 537 -9.41 30.70 23.92
CA GLU A 537 -8.11 31.36 24.09
C GLU A 537 -8.05 32.76 23.50
N ASP A 538 -8.69 32.97 22.35
CA ASP A 538 -8.72 34.24 21.62
C ASP A 538 -9.88 35.15 21.98
N GLY A 539 -10.69 34.75 22.97
CA GLY A 539 -11.90 35.47 23.41
C GLY A 539 -13.12 35.23 22.50
N SER A 540 -13.07 34.27 21.58
CA SER A 540 -14.29 33.79 20.93
C SER A 540 -15.20 33.07 21.90
N ALA A 541 -16.47 32.98 21.57
CA ALA A 541 -17.47 32.39 22.47
C ALA A 541 -18.22 31.26 21.79
N ALA A 542 -18.33 30.12 22.49
CA ALA A 542 -19.17 28.99 22.12
C ALA A 542 -20.67 29.33 22.35
N GLU A 543 -21.55 28.75 21.53
CA GLU A 543 -22.98 28.85 21.74
C GLU A 543 -23.43 28.08 23.00
N VAL A 544 -24.51 28.54 23.62
CA VAL A 544 -25.09 27.87 24.79
C VAL A 544 -25.71 26.55 24.36
N ASP A 545 -25.31 25.45 25.02
CA ASP A 545 -25.87 24.13 24.82
C ASP A 545 -26.39 23.53 26.15
N ASP A 546 -27.69 23.23 26.18
CA ASP A 546 -28.33 22.57 27.32
C ASP A 546 -28.01 21.07 27.42
N GLY A 547 -27.35 20.50 26.43
CA GLY A 547 -26.94 19.10 26.37
C GLY A 547 -25.54 18.84 26.94
N LEU A 548 -24.77 19.89 27.20
CA LEU A 548 -23.42 19.84 27.76
C LEU A 548 -23.39 20.35 29.20
N ALA A 549 -22.35 20.09 29.94
CA ALA A 549 -22.14 20.69 31.28
C ALA A 549 -21.64 22.14 31.15
N ALA A 550 -21.81 22.95 32.21
CA ALA A 550 -21.63 24.40 32.15
C ALA A 550 -20.17 24.85 32.04
N LEU A 551 -19.24 24.17 32.69
CA LEU A 551 -17.84 24.60 32.84
C LEU A 551 -16.89 23.76 31.99
N PRO A 552 -16.13 24.37 31.09
CA PRO A 552 -15.08 23.65 30.38
C PRO A 552 -13.88 23.31 31.28
N PHE A 553 -13.04 22.38 30.81
CA PHE A 553 -11.79 22.00 31.46
C PHE A 553 -10.96 23.21 31.86
N GLY A 554 -10.45 23.21 33.09
CA GLY A 554 -9.57 24.28 33.59
C GLY A 554 -9.62 24.45 35.08
N LYS A 555 -8.82 25.39 35.57
CA LYS A 555 -8.79 25.81 36.96
C LYS A 555 -9.72 26.98 37.17
N TYR A 556 -10.42 26.93 38.29
CA TYR A 556 -11.40 27.92 38.65
C TYR A 556 -11.20 28.42 40.08
N THR A 557 -11.58 29.65 40.28
CA THR A 557 -11.71 30.26 41.64
C THR A 557 -13.16 30.54 41.93
N LEU A 558 -13.63 30.06 43.06
CA LEU A 558 -14.94 30.35 43.65
C LEU A 558 -14.76 31.40 44.75
N GLU A 559 -15.49 32.49 44.67
CA GLU A 559 -15.48 33.57 45.68
C GLU A 559 -16.90 33.91 46.10
N GLU A 560 -17.21 33.79 47.39
CA GLU A 560 -18.50 34.16 47.94
C GLU A 560 -18.63 35.69 47.95
N LEU A 561 -19.78 36.18 47.49
CA LEU A 561 -20.07 37.59 47.45
C LEU A 561 -20.83 38.00 48.76
N ARG A 562 -20.50 39.16 49.29
CA ARG A 562 -21.17 39.71 50.44
C ARG A 562 -22.63 39.98 50.11
N SER A 563 -23.55 39.52 51.01
CA SER A 563 -25.00 39.77 50.93
C SER A 563 -25.62 39.90 52.34
N ASP A 564 -26.91 40.29 52.42
CA ASP A 564 -27.64 40.34 53.66
C ASP A 564 -27.70 39.00 54.38
N TYR A 565 -27.62 37.87 53.65
CA TYR A 565 -27.73 36.51 54.20
C TYR A 565 -26.46 35.98 54.82
N ASN A 566 -25.30 36.57 54.52
CA ASN A 566 -23.97 36.18 55.02
C ASN A 566 -23.30 37.36 55.78
N GLU A 567 -24.09 38.34 56.25
CA GLU A 567 -23.54 39.40 57.01
C GLU A 567 -23.00 38.87 58.37
N GLY A 568 -21.75 39.18 58.66
CA GLY A 568 -21.08 38.71 59.89
C GLY A 568 -20.29 37.40 59.69
N TYR A 569 -20.43 36.72 58.60
CA TYR A 569 -19.62 35.50 58.28
C TYR A 569 -18.38 35.83 57.46
N ASP A 570 -17.35 35.00 57.58
CA ASP A 570 -16.21 35.04 56.72
C ASP A 570 -16.61 34.54 55.32
N LEU A 571 -16.17 35.26 54.27
CA LEU A 571 -16.50 34.89 52.91
C LEU A 571 -15.60 33.75 52.44
N VAL A 572 -16.22 32.75 51.86
CA VAL A 572 -15.50 31.59 51.31
C VAL A 572 -14.77 31.94 50.00
N LYS A 573 -13.50 31.56 49.91
CA LYS A 573 -12.74 31.55 48.68
C LYS A 573 -12.07 30.18 48.50
N LYS A 574 -12.36 29.48 47.42
CA LYS A 574 -11.81 28.17 47.11
C LYS A 574 -11.38 28.09 45.64
N ALA A 575 -10.31 27.36 45.37
CA ALA A 575 -9.97 26.93 44.03
C ALA A 575 -10.50 25.51 43.78
N PHE A 576 -10.88 25.19 42.55
CA PHE A 576 -11.26 23.87 42.13
C PHE A 576 -10.84 23.66 40.66
N VAL A 577 -10.90 22.43 40.19
CA VAL A 577 -10.48 22.05 38.85
C VAL A 577 -11.62 21.31 38.19
N ILE A 578 -11.83 21.60 36.91
CA ILE A 578 -12.65 20.80 36.00
C ILE A 578 -11.66 20.02 35.14
N GLU A 579 -11.67 18.73 35.31
CA GLU A 579 -10.76 17.80 34.57
C GLU A 579 -11.46 16.45 34.31
N ARG A 580 -10.91 15.61 33.45
CA ARG A 580 -11.52 14.36 33.03
C ARG A 580 -11.64 13.35 34.17
N ASP A 581 -10.67 13.29 35.04
CA ASP A 581 -10.46 12.35 36.13
C ASP A 581 -10.82 12.97 37.48
N SER A 582 -11.52 14.10 37.47
CA SER A 582 -11.95 14.73 38.74
C SER A 582 -12.82 13.76 39.51
N SER A 583 -12.56 13.65 40.81
CA SER A 583 -13.28 12.78 41.76
C SER A 583 -14.78 13.12 41.95
N SER A 584 -15.28 14.03 41.15
CA SER A 584 -16.70 14.38 41.03
C SER A 584 -17.10 14.35 39.55
N ALA A 585 -17.50 13.22 39.00
CA ALA A 585 -17.69 12.87 37.63
C ALA A 585 -18.45 13.84 36.74
N LYS A 586 -19.38 14.53 37.21
CA LYS A 586 -20.23 15.43 36.43
C LYS A 586 -20.48 16.75 37.13
N ALA A 587 -20.02 16.85 38.37
CA ALA A 587 -20.09 18.08 39.13
C ALA A 587 -19.01 18.11 40.20
N VAL A 588 -18.29 19.21 40.29
CA VAL A 588 -17.43 19.47 41.43
C VAL A 588 -18.37 19.82 42.60
N TRP A 589 -18.51 18.91 43.56
CA TRP A 589 -19.32 19.12 44.71
C TRP A 589 -18.52 19.80 45.83
N MET A 590 -19.06 20.84 46.42
CA MET A 590 -18.45 21.54 47.54
C MET A 590 -19.43 21.69 48.69
N SER A 591 -19.13 21.10 49.84
CA SER A 591 -19.67 21.53 51.12
C SER A 591 -18.82 22.68 51.65
N LEU A 592 -19.49 23.74 52.08
CA LEU A 592 -18.88 24.95 52.61
C LEU A 592 -19.06 25.07 54.09
N ASP A 593 -19.19 23.95 54.82
CA ASP A 593 -19.15 23.83 56.27
C ASP A 593 -18.01 22.88 56.71
N ASP A 594 -17.70 22.85 58.06
CA ASP A 594 -16.63 22.03 58.62
C ASP A 594 -16.98 20.52 58.75
N LYS A 595 -18.11 20.06 58.21
CA LYS A 595 -18.50 18.66 58.28
C LYS A 595 -18.09 17.94 57.01
N GLU A 596 -17.41 16.81 57.18
CA GLU A 596 -17.19 15.89 56.08
C GLU A 596 -18.55 15.47 55.48
N GLY A 597 -18.74 15.79 54.18
CA GLY A 597 -19.92 15.39 53.39
C GLY A 597 -19.95 13.89 53.08
N PRO A 598 -21.03 13.43 52.45
CA PRO A 598 -21.10 12.07 51.89
C PRO A 598 -19.90 11.70 51.06
N LYS A 599 -19.42 10.47 51.20
CA LYS A 599 -18.34 9.90 50.38
C LYS A 599 -18.81 8.59 49.79
N ILE A 600 -18.34 8.28 48.59
CA ILE A 600 -18.44 6.95 48.00
C ILE A 600 -17.06 6.49 47.50
N GLN A 601 -16.82 5.19 47.61
CA GLN A 601 -15.74 4.45 46.96
C GLN A 601 -16.37 3.24 46.35
N THR A 602 -15.81 2.73 45.28
CA THR A 602 -16.48 1.72 44.50
C THR A 602 -15.49 0.68 43.96
N GLU A 603 -15.97 -0.50 43.61
CA GLU A 603 -15.17 -1.60 43.10
C GLU A 603 -15.98 -2.35 42.03
N ALA A 604 -15.54 -2.28 40.75
CA ALA A 604 -16.20 -2.92 39.65
C ALA A 604 -15.50 -4.21 39.28
N ALA A 605 -16.27 -5.25 38.93
CA ALA A 605 -15.75 -6.58 38.56
C ALA A 605 -16.66 -7.28 37.58
N ASP A 606 -16.13 -8.31 36.89
CA ASP A 606 -16.97 -9.26 36.15
C ASP A 606 -17.95 -9.96 37.13
N ALA A 607 -19.23 -9.94 36.79
CA ALA A 607 -20.25 -10.53 37.61
C ALA A 607 -20.23 -12.07 37.63
N SER A 608 -19.48 -12.70 36.74
CA SER A 608 -19.38 -14.15 36.62
C SER A 608 -18.44 -14.79 37.64
N ASP A 609 -17.31 -14.14 37.93
CA ASP A 609 -16.25 -14.67 38.78
C ASP A 609 -15.66 -13.68 39.76
N GLY A 610 -15.96 -12.39 39.62
CA GLY A 610 -15.57 -11.34 40.55
C GLY A 610 -14.18 -10.79 40.33
N ASP A 611 -13.55 -11.01 39.19
CA ASP A 611 -12.27 -10.40 38.83
C ASP A 611 -12.44 -9.14 37.93
N HIS A 612 -11.34 -8.57 37.47
CA HIS A 612 -11.34 -7.34 36.63
C HIS A 612 -11.13 -7.64 35.14
N VAL A 613 -11.45 -8.85 34.68
CA VAL A 613 -11.31 -9.25 33.27
C VAL A 613 -12.59 -9.92 32.80
N ALA A 614 -13.26 -9.35 31.83
CA ALA A 614 -14.48 -9.93 31.25
C ALA A 614 -14.26 -10.28 29.78
N GLN A 615 -14.92 -11.33 29.32
CA GLN A 615 -14.92 -11.67 27.88
C GLN A 615 -15.74 -10.66 27.10
N ALA A 616 -15.17 -10.10 26.02
CA ALA A 616 -15.89 -9.28 25.06
C ALA A 616 -16.91 -10.14 24.29
N SER A 617 -18.15 -10.13 24.71
CA SER A 617 -19.25 -10.93 24.19
C SER A 617 -20.53 -10.11 24.04
N SER A 618 -21.56 -10.68 23.39
CA SER A 618 -22.87 -10.00 23.24
C SER A 618 -23.65 -9.83 24.55
N GLU A 619 -23.24 -10.49 25.62
CA GLU A 619 -23.89 -10.41 26.96
C GLU A 619 -22.84 -10.30 28.06
N VAL A 620 -22.22 -9.10 28.20
CA VAL A 620 -21.31 -8.79 29.30
C VAL A 620 -22.13 -8.28 30.48
N THR A 621 -21.84 -8.79 31.67
CA THR A 621 -22.44 -8.29 32.93
C THR A 621 -21.34 -7.94 33.91
N LEU A 622 -21.27 -6.66 34.30
CA LEU A 622 -20.38 -6.19 35.35
C LEU A 622 -21.17 -5.88 36.63
N SER A 623 -20.56 -6.16 37.76
CA SER A 623 -21.07 -5.76 39.08
C SER A 623 -20.17 -4.68 39.66
N ASP A 624 -20.77 -3.63 40.19
CA ASP A 624 -20.06 -2.56 40.88
C ASP A 624 -20.59 -2.43 42.31
N THR A 625 -19.69 -2.53 43.28
CA THR A 625 -19.99 -2.39 44.68
C THR A 625 -19.62 -0.99 45.15
N VAL A 626 -20.64 -0.20 45.40
CA VAL A 626 -20.51 1.20 45.90
C VAL A 626 -20.50 1.22 47.41
N TYR A 627 -19.38 1.49 48.01
CA TYR A 627 -19.24 1.72 49.49
C TYR A 627 -19.53 3.17 49.78
N TYR A 628 -20.42 3.46 50.74
CA TYR A 628 -20.76 4.80 51.10
C TYR A 628 -20.44 5.12 52.57
N GLU A 629 -20.10 6.39 52.84
CA GLU A 629 -19.83 6.94 54.16
C GLU A 629 -20.56 8.28 54.36
N ASN A 630 -20.80 8.63 55.61
CA ASN A 630 -21.38 9.90 56.06
C ASN A 630 -22.80 10.17 55.55
N LEU A 631 -23.57 9.14 55.19
CA LEU A 631 -24.98 9.32 54.82
C LEU A 631 -25.91 9.53 56.04
N LYS A 632 -26.94 10.32 55.82
CA LYS A 632 -27.98 10.56 56.84
C LYS A 632 -28.86 9.30 56.99
N THR A 633 -29.16 8.95 58.25
CA THR A 633 -29.96 7.76 58.60
C THR A 633 -31.40 8.12 59.09
N ASP A 634 -31.82 9.34 58.82
CA ASP A 634 -33.11 9.93 59.25
C ASP A 634 -34.28 9.57 58.31
N GLY A 635 -34.04 8.69 57.32
CA GLY A 635 -35.01 8.33 56.30
C GLY A 635 -34.83 9.08 54.99
N THR A 636 -33.76 9.86 54.85
CA THR A 636 -33.30 10.48 53.59
C THR A 636 -33.09 9.41 52.55
N GLU A 637 -33.60 9.66 51.33
CA GLU A 637 -33.48 8.79 50.20
C GLU A 637 -32.29 9.21 49.35
N TYR A 638 -31.48 8.23 49.01
CA TYR A 638 -30.33 8.40 48.11
C TYR A 638 -30.51 7.53 46.91
N THR A 639 -30.04 8.01 45.74
CA THR A 639 -29.95 7.24 44.54
C THR A 639 -28.50 7.23 44.10
N VAL A 640 -27.92 6.06 44.03
CA VAL A 640 -26.64 5.87 43.34
C VAL A 640 -26.93 5.53 41.90
N THR A 641 -26.20 6.17 40.96
CA THR A 641 -26.26 5.93 39.54
C THR A 641 -24.84 5.70 39.05
N GLY A 642 -24.60 4.51 38.50
CA GLY A 642 -23.37 4.16 37.84
C GLY A 642 -23.47 4.35 36.31
N THR A 643 -22.41 4.76 35.67
CA THR A 643 -22.28 4.88 34.23
C THR A 643 -20.96 4.22 33.80
N LEU A 644 -20.99 3.33 32.84
CA LEU A 644 -19.76 2.77 32.29
C LEU A 644 -19.12 3.75 31.30
N MET A 645 -17.82 3.93 31.45
CA MET A 645 -16.98 4.78 30.61
C MET A 645 -15.97 3.95 29.85
N LEU A 646 -15.67 4.30 28.62
CA LEU A 646 -14.53 3.75 27.87
C LEU A 646 -13.25 4.47 28.32
N LYS A 647 -12.29 3.74 28.86
CA LYS A 647 -11.03 4.31 29.34
C LYS A 647 -10.23 4.98 28.22
N SER A 648 -10.29 4.41 27.02
CA SER A 648 -9.57 4.89 25.83
C SER A 648 -10.00 6.29 25.38
N THR A 649 -11.29 6.62 25.52
CA THR A 649 -11.88 7.89 25.07
C THR A 649 -12.31 8.80 26.21
N GLY A 650 -12.59 8.24 27.39
CA GLY A 650 -13.22 8.91 28.50
C GLY A 650 -14.68 9.31 28.24
N GLU A 651 -15.33 8.69 27.26
CA GLU A 651 -16.75 8.86 26.94
C GLU A 651 -17.58 7.75 27.57
N ALA A 652 -18.87 8.02 27.79
CA ALA A 652 -19.77 6.99 28.27
C ALA A 652 -19.90 5.87 27.23
N LEU A 653 -19.80 4.60 27.68
CA LEU A 653 -20.17 3.46 26.87
C LEU A 653 -21.65 3.54 26.51
N VAL A 654 -21.99 3.40 25.23
CA VAL A 654 -23.37 3.48 24.74
C VAL A 654 -23.87 2.14 24.23
N ASP A 655 -25.17 1.89 24.41
CA ASP A 655 -25.85 0.75 23.81
C ASP A 655 -26.12 0.95 22.29
N ALA A 656 -26.69 -0.04 21.65
CA ALA A 656 -27.02 -0.01 20.22
C ALA A 656 -28.01 1.10 19.83
N ASP A 657 -28.77 1.64 20.78
CA ASP A 657 -29.70 2.76 20.60
C ASP A 657 -29.05 4.14 20.87
N GLY A 658 -27.76 4.15 21.26
CA GLY A 658 -26.98 5.35 21.54
C GLY A 658 -27.20 5.91 22.95
N ASN A 659 -27.81 5.14 23.88
CA ASN A 659 -27.96 5.55 25.25
C ASN A 659 -26.78 5.07 26.10
N ALA A 660 -26.34 5.87 27.06
CA ALA A 660 -25.30 5.47 28.00
C ALA A 660 -25.69 4.20 28.79
N VAL A 661 -24.75 3.26 28.91
CA VAL A 661 -24.91 2.06 29.72
C VAL A 661 -24.85 2.48 31.20
N THR A 662 -25.99 2.46 31.85
CA THR A 662 -26.14 2.92 33.23
C THR A 662 -26.87 1.90 34.10
N ALA A 663 -26.57 1.95 35.41
CA ALA A 663 -27.31 1.23 36.41
C ALA A 663 -27.63 2.18 37.56
N SER A 664 -28.79 2.04 38.20
CA SER A 664 -29.13 2.87 39.31
C SER A 664 -29.89 2.12 40.41
N LYS A 665 -29.71 2.57 41.65
CA LYS A 665 -30.39 2.01 42.80
C LYS A 665 -30.70 3.05 43.81
N THR A 666 -31.98 3.15 44.15
CA THR A 666 -32.47 4.05 45.20
C THR A 666 -32.59 3.29 46.54
N PHE A 667 -32.09 3.88 47.62
CA PHE A 667 -32.06 3.27 48.92
C PHE A 667 -32.19 4.29 50.08
N LYS A 668 -32.50 3.80 51.25
CA LYS A 668 -32.47 4.57 52.49
C LYS A 668 -31.49 3.91 53.42
N PRO A 669 -30.38 4.56 53.73
CA PRO A 669 -29.34 3.94 54.55
C PRO A 669 -29.84 3.74 55.99
N LYS A 670 -29.55 2.55 56.52
CA LYS A 670 -29.82 2.23 57.94
C LYS A 670 -28.64 2.55 58.85
N ARG A 671 -27.48 2.75 58.23
CA ARG A 671 -26.21 3.16 58.88
C ARG A 671 -25.61 4.27 58.04
N SER A 672 -24.79 5.12 58.64
CA SER A 672 -24.09 6.18 57.93
C SER A 672 -23.05 5.66 56.94
N SER A 673 -22.61 4.40 57.08
CA SER A 673 -21.73 3.70 56.16
C SER A 673 -22.30 2.34 55.78
N GLY A 674 -22.03 1.86 54.62
CA GLY A 674 -22.48 0.59 54.05
C GLY A 674 -22.12 0.42 52.60
N GLU A 675 -22.82 -0.50 51.90
CA GLU A 675 -22.56 -0.82 50.50
C GLU A 675 -23.87 -0.94 49.71
N VAL A 676 -23.76 -0.70 48.38
CA VAL A 676 -24.84 -0.87 47.40
C VAL A 676 -24.24 -1.45 46.15
N GLU A 677 -24.81 -2.57 45.67
CA GLU A 677 -24.39 -3.21 44.43
C GLU A 677 -25.22 -2.68 43.26
N LEU A 678 -24.55 -2.29 42.16
CA LEU A 678 -25.10 -2.00 40.86
C LEU A 678 -24.73 -3.14 39.88
N LYS A 679 -25.52 -3.34 38.83
CA LYS A 679 -25.22 -4.33 37.76
C LYS A 679 -25.45 -3.67 36.42
N PHE A 680 -24.46 -3.74 35.59
CA PHE A 680 -24.49 -3.28 34.21
C PHE A 680 -24.54 -4.49 33.29
N ALA A 681 -25.41 -4.43 32.27
CA ALA A 681 -25.47 -5.43 31.23
C ALA A 681 -25.40 -4.72 29.86
N PHE A 682 -24.52 -5.18 29.00
CA PHE A 682 -24.29 -4.56 27.68
C PHE A 682 -23.71 -5.54 26.67
N ASP A 683 -23.77 -5.18 25.38
CA ASP A 683 -23.11 -5.88 24.30
C ASP A 683 -21.66 -5.37 24.18
N GLY A 684 -20.71 -6.21 24.54
CA GLY A 684 -19.27 -5.94 24.47
C GLY A 684 -18.57 -6.55 23.26
N SER A 685 -19.30 -7.12 22.29
CA SER A 685 -18.72 -7.86 21.16
C SER A 685 -17.68 -7.07 20.35
N LEU A 686 -17.79 -5.74 20.34
CA LEU A 686 -16.89 -4.85 19.60
C LEU A 686 -15.87 -4.14 20.51
N LEU A 687 -15.77 -4.53 21.78
CA LEU A 687 -14.98 -3.86 22.80
C LEU A 687 -13.76 -4.68 23.25
N ALA A 688 -13.37 -5.70 22.47
CA ALA A 688 -12.15 -6.44 22.76
C ALA A 688 -10.92 -5.51 22.81
N GLY A 689 -10.12 -5.64 23.85
CA GLY A 689 -8.96 -4.79 24.08
C GLY A 689 -9.26 -3.46 24.79
N GLU A 690 -10.54 -3.13 25.03
CA GLU A 690 -10.94 -1.94 25.74
C GLU A 690 -10.99 -2.18 27.26
N ASP A 691 -10.66 -1.15 28.01
CA ASP A 691 -10.90 -1.06 29.46
C ASP A 691 -12.16 -0.23 29.69
N VAL A 692 -13.12 -0.76 30.44
CA VAL A 692 -14.29 -0.02 30.88
C VAL A 692 -14.15 0.34 32.35
N VAL A 693 -14.53 1.58 32.70
CA VAL A 693 -14.42 2.12 34.05
C VAL A 693 -15.82 2.52 34.52
N ALA A 694 -16.20 2.09 35.71
CA ALA A 694 -17.46 2.49 36.29
C ALA A 694 -17.30 3.85 36.98
N PHE A 695 -18.21 4.79 36.70
CA PHE A 695 -18.31 6.11 37.31
C PHE A 695 -19.61 6.21 38.06
N GLU A 696 -19.59 6.58 39.34
CA GLU A 696 -20.77 6.65 40.21
C GLU A 696 -21.06 8.06 40.68
N SER A 697 -22.34 8.35 40.70
CA SER A 697 -22.90 9.54 41.27
C SER A 697 -23.94 9.15 42.33
N LEU A 698 -23.80 9.69 43.50
CA LEU A 698 -24.77 9.58 44.61
C LEU A 698 -25.57 10.85 44.70
N THR A 699 -26.88 10.75 44.53
CA THR A 699 -27.80 11.89 44.61
C THR A 699 -28.76 11.80 45.78
N SER A 700 -29.18 12.95 46.30
CA SER A 700 -30.25 13.05 47.27
C SER A 700 -31.14 14.22 46.91
N GLY A 701 -32.46 13.97 46.78
CA GLY A 701 -33.40 15.00 46.39
C GLY A 701 -33.15 15.61 45.01
N GLY A 702 -32.44 14.87 44.09
CA GLY A 702 -32.06 15.33 42.77
C GLY A 702 -30.78 16.15 42.72
N VAL A 703 -30.06 16.26 43.84
CA VAL A 703 -28.76 16.93 43.93
C VAL A 703 -27.67 15.86 44.13
N GLU A 704 -26.57 15.93 43.39
CA GLU A 704 -25.41 15.10 43.62
C GLU A 704 -24.72 15.49 44.91
N VAL A 705 -24.48 14.49 45.78
CA VAL A 705 -23.90 14.67 47.11
C VAL A 705 -22.54 14.01 47.27
N ALA A 706 -22.21 13.07 46.39
CA ALA A 706 -20.90 12.47 46.26
C ALA A 706 -20.79 11.82 44.88
N ALA A 707 -19.60 11.70 44.36
CA ALA A 707 -19.32 10.96 43.15
C ALA A 707 -17.94 10.27 43.22
N HIS A 708 -17.78 9.20 42.50
CA HIS A 708 -16.51 8.52 42.22
C HIS A 708 -16.32 8.41 40.74
N THR A 709 -15.28 9.06 40.19
CA THR A 709 -15.13 9.26 38.74
C THR A 709 -13.69 9.41 38.32
N ASP A 710 -12.88 8.55 38.86
CA ASP A 710 -11.49 8.48 38.50
C ASP A 710 -11.34 7.49 37.33
N LEU A 711 -10.98 7.99 36.13
CA LEU A 711 -10.79 7.16 34.94
C LEU A 711 -9.58 6.21 35.06
N ASP A 712 -8.63 6.52 35.94
CA ASP A 712 -7.42 5.73 36.18
C ASP A 712 -7.54 4.81 37.41
N ASP A 713 -8.70 4.76 38.07
CA ASP A 713 -8.92 3.85 39.21
C ASP A 713 -8.92 2.39 38.74
N GLU A 714 -7.87 1.62 39.15
CA GLU A 714 -7.73 0.21 38.81
C GLU A 714 -8.85 -0.65 39.43
N GLY A 715 -9.39 -0.24 40.61
CA GLY A 715 -10.51 -0.92 41.26
C GLY A 715 -11.85 -0.74 40.52
N GLN A 716 -11.95 0.27 39.67
CA GLN A 716 -13.12 0.56 38.84
C GLN A 716 -12.98 0.10 37.41
N THR A 717 -11.79 -0.37 37.05
CA THR A 717 -11.47 -0.74 35.67
C THR A 717 -11.68 -2.24 35.47
N VAL A 718 -12.52 -2.60 34.49
CA VAL A 718 -12.65 -3.98 34.01
C VAL A 718 -12.18 -4.04 32.55
N ARG A 719 -11.23 -4.93 32.30
CA ARG A 719 -10.66 -5.15 30.97
C ARG A 719 -11.53 -6.10 30.17
N LEU A 720 -11.85 -5.73 28.94
CA LEU A 720 -12.55 -6.61 28.00
C LEU A 720 -11.52 -7.30 27.10
N VAL A 721 -11.48 -8.62 27.20
CA VAL A 721 -10.54 -9.46 26.47
C VAL A 721 -11.27 -10.14 25.34
N GLY A 722 -10.66 -10.11 24.14
CA GLY A 722 -11.17 -10.81 22.98
C GLY A 722 -10.10 -11.67 22.31
N ILE A 723 -10.57 -12.69 21.62
CA ILE A 723 -9.77 -13.44 20.66
C ILE A 723 -10.50 -13.51 19.34
N GLY A 724 -9.73 -13.33 18.25
CA GLY A 724 -10.16 -13.57 16.88
C GLY A 724 -9.15 -14.49 16.21
N THR A 725 -9.62 -15.44 15.41
CA THR A 725 -8.75 -16.53 15.03
C THR A 725 -8.81 -16.84 13.54
N THR A 726 -7.75 -17.43 12.98
CA THR A 726 -7.68 -17.80 11.58
C THR A 726 -6.90 -19.11 11.41
N ALA A 727 -7.58 -20.16 11.02
CA ALA A 727 -6.98 -21.45 10.80
C ALA A 727 -6.53 -21.64 9.33
N THR A 728 -5.33 -22.18 9.12
CA THR A 728 -4.77 -22.44 7.78
C THR A 728 -3.96 -23.72 7.73
N ASP A 729 -3.70 -24.25 6.54
CA ASP A 729 -2.72 -25.32 6.35
C ASP A 729 -1.31 -24.84 6.68
N LYS A 730 -0.60 -25.57 7.48
CA LYS A 730 0.81 -25.30 7.79
C LYS A 730 1.72 -25.40 6.57
N ALA A 731 1.34 -26.18 5.57
CA ALA A 731 2.20 -26.47 4.42
C ALA A 731 2.33 -25.27 3.46
N ASP A 732 1.24 -24.54 3.22
CA ASP A 732 1.18 -23.47 2.23
C ASP A 732 0.34 -22.25 2.64
N GLY A 733 -0.35 -22.31 3.76
CA GLY A 733 -1.09 -21.20 4.34
C GLY A 733 -2.50 -21.00 3.76
N ASP A 734 -3.01 -21.95 2.99
CA ASP A 734 -4.36 -21.87 2.45
C ASP A 734 -5.41 -22.57 3.35
N LYS A 735 -6.62 -22.76 2.86
CA LYS A 735 -7.74 -23.40 3.56
C LYS A 735 -7.99 -24.84 3.12
N LEU A 736 -7.14 -25.41 2.29
CA LEU A 736 -7.28 -26.73 1.72
C LEU A 736 -6.14 -27.65 2.18
N VAL A 737 -6.44 -28.55 3.08
CA VAL A 737 -5.44 -29.50 3.62
C VAL A 737 -5.53 -30.86 2.94
N THR A 738 -4.40 -31.50 2.73
CA THR A 738 -4.32 -32.80 2.05
C THR A 738 -3.41 -33.78 2.75
N GLY A 739 -3.69 -35.07 2.61
CA GLY A 739 -2.81 -36.16 3.06
C GLY A 739 -3.20 -36.78 4.39
N ALA A 740 -2.36 -37.73 4.87
CA ALA A 740 -2.54 -38.42 6.14
C ALA A 740 -1.97 -37.60 7.33
N ASP A 741 -0.91 -36.87 7.12
CA ASP A 741 -0.27 -36.06 8.17
C ASP A 741 -0.64 -34.58 7.94
N ILE A 742 -1.80 -34.16 8.41
CA ILE A 742 -2.28 -32.77 8.33
C ILE A 742 -1.83 -32.02 9.58
N THR A 743 -1.38 -30.81 9.42
CA THR A 743 -1.19 -29.87 10.52
C THR A 743 -1.87 -28.55 10.16
N ILE A 744 -2.87 -28.17 10.91
CA ILE A 744 -3.51 -26.86 10.86
C ILE A 744 -2.74 -25.94 11.80
N VAL A 745 -2.40 -24.76 11.33
CA VAL A 745 -1.93 -23.65 12.14
C VAL A 745 -3.10 -22.71 12.34
N ASP A 746 -3.44 -22.49 13.56
CA ASP A 746 -4.40 -21.48 13.93
C ASP A 746 -3.68 -20.27 14.51
N GLU A 747 -3.87 -19.12 13.86
CA GLU A 747 -3.38 -17.84 14.31
C GLU A 747 -4.47 -17.15 15.12
N VAL A 748 -4.27 -17.10 16.42
CA VAL A 748 -5.18 -16.47 17.37
C VAL A 748 -4.70 -15.06 17.67
N ALA A 749 -5.35 -14.09 17.08
CA ALA A 749 -5.20 -12.70 17.46
C ALA A 749 -5.87 -12.48 18.81
N TYR A 750 -5.17 -11.86 19.74
CA TYR A 750 -5.70 -11.53 21.06
C TYR A 750 -5.67 -10.02 21.28
N GLU A 751 -6.63 -9.51 22.01
CA GLU A 751 -6.74 -8.11 22.37
C GLU A 751 -7.04 -7.96 23.87
N GLY A 752 -6.35 -7.02 24.49
CA GLY A 752 -6.55 -6.68 25.90
C GLY A 752 -5.78 -7.53 26.93
N LEU A 753 -4.82 -8.35 26.53
CA LEU A 753 -4.03 -9.14 27.47
C LEU A 753 -3.02 -8.28 28.25
N VAL A 754 -2.68 -8.71 29.46
CA VAL A 754 -1.67 -8.02 30.27
C VAL A 754 -0.27 -8.50 29.89
N PRO A 755 0.62 -7.61 29.43
CA PRO A 755 1.99 -8.00 29.08
C PRO A 755 2.73 -8.68 30.24
N GLY A 756 3.42 -9.78 29.93
CA GLY A 756 4.21 -10.54 30.90
C GLY A 756 3.42 -11.50 31.80
N VAL A 757 2.08 -11.50 31.72
CA VAL A 757 1.24 -12.52 32.38
C VAL A 757 1.21 -13.79 31.53
N GLU A 758 1.28 -14.97 32.17
CA GLU A 758 1.21 -16.24 31.48
C GLU A 758 -0.25 -16.62 31.17
N TYR A 759 -0.52 -16.89 29.90
CA TYR A 759 -1.82 -17.36 29.39
C TYR A 759 -1.69 -18.76 28.79
N THR A 760 -2.79 -19.49 28.80
CA THR A 760 -2.90 -20.78 28.13
C THR A 760 -4.01 -20.74 27.11
N LEU A 761 -3.67 -20.98 25.84
CA LEU A 761 -4.60 -21.12 24.74
C LEU A 761 -4.83 -22.61 24.50
N GLU A 762 -6.07 -23.05 24.55
CA GLU A 762 -6.50 -24.41 24.21
C GLU A 762 -7.32 -24.38 22.92
N ALA A 763 -6.91 -25.16 21.92
CA ALA A 763 -7.62 -25.30 20.66
C ALA A 763 -8.17 -26.71 20.49
N ALA A 764 -9.33 -26.83 19.89
CA ALA A 764 -10.00 -28.09 19.61
C ALA A 764 -10.59 -28.14 18.19
N LEU A 765 -10.36 -29.22 17.47
CA LEU A 765 -10.83 -29.36 16.10
C LEU A 765 -12.24 -29.96 16.10
N MET A 766 -13.20 -29.25 15.47
CA MET A 766 -14.59 -29.62 15.38
C MET A 766 -14.94 -30.04 13.94
N ASP A 767 -15.84 -31.03 13.78
CA ASP A 767 -16.43 -31.35 12.48
C ASP A 767 -17.47 -30.28 12.13
N ALA A 768 -17.26 -29.57 11.02
CA ALA A 768 -18.10 -28.41 10.64
C ALA A 768 -19.58 -28.78 10.38
N GLU A 769 -19.87 -30.04 10.02
CA GLU A 769 -21.25 -30.51 9.73
C GLU A 769 -21.99 -30.90 10.99
N THR A 770 -21.30 -31.56 11.93
CA THR A 770 -21.96 -32.17 13.11
C THR A 770 -21.77 -31.32 14.38
N GLY A 771 -20.74 -30.50 14.44
CA GLY A 771 -20.34 -29.80 15.66
C GLY A 771 -19.68 -30.68 16.70
N ASP A 772 -19.37 -31.93 16.35
CA ASP A 772 -18.69 -32.85 17.27
C ASP A 772 -17.18 -32.66 17.24
N LEU A 773 -16.54 -32.90 18.37
CA LEU A 773 -15.10 -32.85 18.48
C LEU A 773 -14.42 -33.94 17.63
N VAL A 774 -13.55 -33.54 16.71
CA VAL A 774 -12.82 -34.47 15.84
C VAL A 774 -11.98 -35.44 16.66
N THR A 775 -12.14 -36.72 16.39
CA THR A 775 -11.44 -37.79 17.08
C THR A 775 -10.78 -38.72 16.06
N VAL A 776 -9.46 -38.83 16.14
CA VAL A 776 -8.64 -39.69 15.28
C VAL A 776 -7.97 -40.78 16.11
N GLY A 777 -8.18 -42.02 15.74
CA GLY A 777 -7.63 -43.18 16.49
C GLY A 777 -8.06 -43.24 17.97
N GLY A 778 -9.22 -42.64 18.31
CA GLY A 778 -9.75 -42.60 19.69
C GLY A 778 -9.16 -41.50 20.55
N LYS A 779 -8.41 -40.54 19.95
CA LYS A 779 -7.88 -39.34 20.61
C LYS A 779 -8.51 -38.11 20.00
N GLN A 780 -8.89 -37.18 20.81
CA GLN A 780 -9.34 -35.84 20.41
C GLN A 780 -8.22 -35.09 19.76
N VAL A 781 -8.53 -34.34 18.71
CA VAL A 781 -7.57 -33.45 18.06
C VAL A 781 -7.62 -32.09 18.75
N THR A 782 -6.62 -31.85 19.57
CA THR A 782 -6.48 -30.60 20.36
C THR A 782 -5.07 -30.08 20.29
N GLY A 783 -4.92 -28.77 20.43
CA GLY A 783 -3.66 -28.05 20.56
C GLY A 783 -3.64 -27.25 21.84
N THR A 784 -2.46 -26.93 22.34
CA THR A 784 -2.31 -26.04 23.51
C THR A 784 -1.05 -25.21 23.32
N ALA A 785 -1.14 -23.91 23.57
CA ALA A 785 -0.01 -23.01 23.61
C ALA A 785 -0.02 -22.23 24.92
N THR A 786 1.13 -22.19 25.60
CA THR A 786 1.31 -21.32 26.78
C THR A 786 2.27 -20.20 26.41
N PHE A 787 1.90 -18.97 26.67
CA PHE A 787 2.66 -17.79 26.28
C PHE A 787 2.49 -16.66 27.29
N ALA A 788 3.42 -15.73 27.28
CA ALA A 788 3.33 -14.48 28.01
C ALA A 788 3.54 -13.37 26.96
N PRO A 789 2.50 -12.59 26.62
CA PRO A 789 2.59 -11.57 25.62
C PRO A 789 3.53 -10.44 26.03
N ASP A 790 4.26 -9.88 25.06
CA ASP A 790 5.09 -8.68 25.29
C ASP A 790 4.24 -7.39 25.21
N GLU A 791 3.10 -7.46 24.49
CA GLU A 791 2.15 -6.36 24.28
C GLU A 791 0.72 -6.82 24.54
N ALA A 792 -0.18 -5.87 24.83
CA ALA A 792 -1.58 -6.19 25.16
C ALA A 792 -2.34 -6.83 23.99
N ASN A 793 -1.94 -6.51 22.76
CA ASN A 793 -2.53 -7.03 21.54
C ASN A 793 -1.45 -7.73 20.71
N GLY A 794 -1.80 -8.84 20.11
CA GLY A 794 -0.84 -9.61 19.33
C GLY A 794 -1.44 -10.87 18.72
N VAL A 795 -0.59 -11.78 18.32
CA VAL A 795 -0.99 -13.06 17.73
C VAL A 795 -0.24 -14.19 18.40
N GLN A 796 -0.95 -15.24 18.77
CA GLN A 796 -0.38 -16.49 19.24
C GLN A 796 -0.82 -17.60 18.31
N THR A 797 0.11 -18.46 17.91
CA THR A 797 -0.23 -19.63 17.08
C THR A 797 -0.41 -20.87 17.94
N VAL A 798 -1.35 -21.71 17.55
CA VAL A 798 -1.52 -23.07 18.05
C VAL A 798 -1.58 -24.05 16.89
N GLU A 799 -0.99 -25.22 17.05
CA GLU A 799 -0.96 -26.23 15.99
C GLU A 799 -1.82 -27.44 16.37
N LEU A 800 -2.63 -27.89 15.40
CA LEU A 800 -3.43 -29.10 15.53
C LEU A 800 -3.00 -30.08 14.44
N ALA A 801 -2.43 -31.19 14.87
CA ALA A 801 -1.97 -32.24 13.96
C ALA A 801 -2.85 -33.50 14.03
N PHE A 802 -3.27 -33.99 12.86
CA PHE A 802 -4.09 -35.20 12.79
C PHE A 802 -3.93 -35.97 11.48
N ASP A 803 -4.35 -37.21 11.49
CA ASP A 803 -4.44 -38.00 10.26
C ASP A 803 -5.74 -37.67 9.51
N GLY A 804 -5.60 -37.08 8.32
CA GLY A 804 -6.70 -36.67 7.46
C GLY A 804 -7.45 -37.81 6.77
N ALA A 805 -6.99 -39.07 6.95
CA ALA A 805 -7.62 -40.22 6.33
C ALA A 805 -9.07 -40.38 6.82
N GLY A 806 -10.03 -40.34 5.89
CA GLY A 806 -11.45 -40.45 6.19
C GLY A 806 -12.20 -39.12 6.40
N PHE A 807 -11.50 -38.00 6.27
CA PHE A 807 -12.09 -36.66 6.31
C PHE A 807 -12.23 -35.99 4.92
N GLY A 808 -11.88 -36.71 3.85
CA GLY A 808 -11.93 -36.17 2.48
C GLY A 808 -13.28 -35.56 2.11
N GLY A 809 -13.27 -34.28 1.72
CA GLY A 809 -14.46 -33.48 1.41
C GLY A 809 -15.13 -32.81 2.60
N LYS A 810 -14.63 -33.05 3.82
CA LYS A 810 -15.20 -32.44 5.03
C LYS A 810 -14.53 -31.14 5.41
N GLY A 811 -15.30 -30.17 5.89
CA GLY A 811 -14.84 -29.03 6.63
C GLY A 811 -14.59 -29.37 8.08
N VAL A 812 -13.52 -28.82 8.63
CA VAL A 812 -13.22 -28.86 10.08
C VAL A 812 -13.02 -27.43 10.57
N VAL A 813 -13.49 -27.14 11.77
CA VAL A 813 -13.45 -25.79 12.38
C VAL A 813 -12.64 -25.86 13.66
N VAL A 814 -11.77 -24.87 13.87
CA VAL A 814 -11.02 -24.79 15.13
C VAL A 814 -11.81 -23.94 16.13
N PHE A 815 -11.94 -24.41 17.34
CA PHE A 815 -12.50 -23.70 18.49
C PHE A 815 -11.41 -23.41 19.50
N GLU A 816 -11.37 -22.22 20.07
CA GLU A 816 -10.34 -21.80 21.00
C GLU A 816 -10.91 -21.30 22.31
N LYS A 817 -10.14 -21.54 23.37
CA LYS A 817 -10.36 -21.02 24.71
C LYS A 817 -9.06 -20.45 25.26
N LEU A 818 -9.15 -19.25 25.80
CA LEU A 818 -8.03 -18.58 26.44
C LEU A 818 -8.22 -18.57 27.95
N PHE A 819 -7.18 -18.95 28.68
CA PHE A 819 -7.18 -19.04 30.14
C PHE A 819 -6.10 -18.17 30.74
N ALA A 820 -6.41 -17.50 31.85
CA ALA A 820 -5.45 -16.88 32.75
C ALA A 820 -5.53 -17.55 34.12
N ALA A 821 -4.40 -18.01 34.65
CA ALA A 821 -4.34 -18.72 35.95
C ALA A 821 -5.37 -19.88 36.10
N GLY A 822 -5.79 -20.47 34.99
CA GLY A 822 -6.78 -21.55 34.93
C GLY A 822 -8.24 -21.10 34.89
N VAL A 823 -8.52 -19.81 34.82
CA VAL A 823 -9.85 -19.22 34.56
C VAL A 823 -9.96 -18.92 33.08
N GLN A 824 -11.10 -19.29 32.45
CA GLN A 824 -11.36 -18.95 31.05
C GLN A 824 -11.75 -17.48 30.96
N ILE A 825 -10.95 -16.69 30.22
CA ILE A 825 -11.18 -15.25 30.07
C ILE A 825 -11.72 -14.87 28.68
N ALA A 826 -11.55 -15.75 27.69
CA ALA A 826 -12.14 -15.57 26.35
C ALA A 826 -12.32 -16.90 25.65
N ALA A 827 -13.22 -16.97 24.68
CA ALA A 827 -13.38 -18.11 23.80
C ALA A 827 -13.84 -17.65 22.41
N HIS A 828 -13.45 -18.41 21.38
CA HIS A 828 -13.99 -18.31 20.04
C HIS A 828 -14.54 -19.70 19.63
N GLU A 829 -15.86 -19.84 19.66
CA GLU A 829 -16.54 -21.12 19.43
C GLU A 829 -17.71 -20.95 18.43
N ASP A 830 -17.39 -20.44 17.21
CA ASP A 830 -18.38 -20.29 16.13
C ASP A 830 -18.19 -21.36 15.05
N LEU A 831 -19.11 -22.33 15.01
CA LEU A 831 -19.06 -23.40 14.02
C LEU A 831 -19.25 -22.91 12.57
N SER A 832 -19.78 -21.72 12.37
CA SER A 832 -20.03 -21.12 11.06
C SER A 832 -18.93 -20.17 10.59
N ASP A 833 -17.87 -19.99 11.37
CA ASP A 833 -16.77 -19.11 11.02
C ASP A 833 -15.94 -19.66 9.85
N GLU A 834 -16.05 -19.02 8.68
CA GLU A 834 -15.25 -19.36 7.51
C GLU A 834 -13.76 -19.09 7.73
N GLY A 835 -13.39 -18.15 8.62
CA GLY A 835 -12.01 -17.86 9.03
C GLY A 835 -11.37 -19.01 9.80
N GLN A 836 -12.17 -19.83 10.46
CA GLN A 836 -11.74 -21.00 11.25
C GLN A 836 -11.94 -22.31 10.52
N THR A 837 -12.57 -22.28 9.37
CA THR A 837 -12.90 -23.50 8.61
C THR A 837 -11.78 -23.85 7.64
N VAL A 838 -11.30 -25.08 7.72
CA VAL A 838 -10.34 -25.67 6.78
C VAL A 838 -10.98 -26.90 6.16
N THR A 839 -10.84 -27.10 4.87
CA THR A 839 -11.44 -28.24 4.15
C THR A 839 -10.39 -29.29 3.84
N VAL A 840 -10.68 -30.53 4.22
CA VAL A 840 -9.80 -31.67 3.90
C VAL A 840 -10.06 -32.10 2.47
N VAL A 841 -9.08 -31.99 1.61
CA VAL A 841 -9.17 -32.37 0.21
C VAL A 841 -8.70 -33.82 0.04
N GLU A 842 -9.45 -34.60 -0.70
CA GLU A 842 -9.07 -35.95 -1.09
C GLU A 842 -9.05 -36.04 -2.62
N ILE A 843 -8.04 -36.68 -3.14
CA ILE A 843 -7.99 -37.07 -4.54
C ILE A 843 -7.83 -38.60 -4.68
N GLY A 844 -8.52 -39.13 -5.62
CA GLY A 844 -8.38 -40.52 -6.06
C GLY A 844 -8.20 -40.54 -7.56
N THR A 845 -7.43 -41.48 -8.10
CA THR A 845 -7.21 -41.53 -9.53
C THR A 845 -7.47 -42.91 -10.10
N LYS A 846 -7.87 -42.92 -11.36
CA LYS A 846 -8.07 -44.15 -12.13
C LYS A 846 -7.58 -43.95 -13.54
N LEU A 847 -6.42 -44.54 -13.83
CA LEU A 847 -5.81 -44.55 -15.14
C LEU A 847 -6.45 -45.59 -16.05
N THR A 848 -6.79 -45.21 -17.29
CA THR A 848 -7.37 -46.09 -18.30
C THR A 848 -6.82 -45.78 -19.68
N ASP A 849 -6.86 -46.77 -20.60
CA ASP A 849 -6.62 -46.54 -22.02
C ASP A 849 -7.73 -45.64 -22.60
N ALA A 850 -7.32 -44.61 -23.33
CA ALA A 850 -8.25 -43.69 -23.96
C ALA A 850 -9.02 -44.27 -25.16
N GLU A 851 -8.59 -45.40 -25.71
CA GLU A 851 -9.23 -46.02 -26.90
C GLU A 851 -10.45 -46.90 -26.50
N ASP A 852 -10.35 -47.65 -25.41
CA ASP A 852 -11.41 -48.59 -25.02
C ASP A 852 -11.80 -48.58 -23.54
N GLY A 853 -11.09 -47.78 -22.73
CA GLY A 853 -11.41 -47.53 -21.30
C GLY A 853 -10.95 -48.65 -20.37
N ASP A 854 -10.16 -49.62 -20.84
CA ASP A 854 -9.57 -50.65 -19.98
C ASP A 854 -8.23 -50.20 -19.39
N GLN A 855 -7.49 -51.09 -18.76
CA GLN A 855 -6.18 -50.78 -18.17
C GLN A 855 -5.04 -51.57 -18.83
N VAL A 856 -5.19 -51.88 -20.10
CA VAL A 856 -4.21 -52.64 -20.87
C VAL A 856 -3.88 -51.90 -22.17
N VAL A 857 -2.68 -51.47 -22.32
CA VAL A 857 -2.25 -50.73 -23.50
C VAL A 857 -1.34 -51.56 -24.42
N ALA A 858 -1.44 -51.31 -25.73
CA ALA A 858 -0.57 -51.91 -26.69
C ALA A 858 0.67 -50.99 -26.90
N SER A 859 1.82 -51.60 -27.31
CA SER A 859 3.04 -50.85 -27.63
C SER A 859 2.84 -49.91 -28.83
N GLY A 860 3.40 -48.74 -28.78
CA GLY A 860 3.31 -47.72 -29.82
C GLY A 860 2.95 -46.36 -29.29
N LYS A 861 2.10 -45.65 -29.99
CA LYS A 861 1.54 -44.37 -29.47
C LYS A 861 0.46 -44.69 -28.46
N VAL A 862 0.75 -44.41 -27.22
CA VAL A 862 -0.14 -44.67 -26.12
C VAL A 862 -0.85 -43.39 -25.74
N LYS A 863 -2.16 -43.49 -25.52
CA LYS A 863 -3.00 -42.45 -24.96
C LYS A 863 -3.69 -43.00 -23.74
N LEU A 864 -3.34 -42.45 -22.59
CA LEU A 864 -3.99 -42.79 -21.32
C LEU A 864 -4.77 -41.62 -20.81
N VAL A 865 -5.87 -41.89 -20.14
CA VAL A 865 -6.65 -40.90 -19.41
C VAL A 865 -6.68 -41.33 -17.97
N ASP A 866 -6.18 -40.45 -17.12
CA ASP A 866 -6.35 -40.57 -15.67
C ASP A 866 -7.57 -39.75 -15.23
N THR A 867 -8.57 -40.45 -14.76
CA THR A 867 -9.74 -39.79 -14.15
C THR A 867 -9.42 -39.51 -12.70
N VAL A 868 -9.16 -38.28 -12.38
CA VAL A 868 -8.88 -37.80 -11.03
C VAL A 868 -10.20 -37.40 -10.39
N GLU A 869 -10.63 -38.19 -9.40
CA GLU A 869 -11.75 -37.84 -8.52
C GLU A 869 -11.26 -36.93 -7.43
N TYR A 870 -11.98 -35.85 -7.15
CA TYR A 870 -11.66 -34.91 -6.09
C TYR A 870 -12.84 -34.66 -5.16
N LYS A 871 -12.57 -34.39 -3.89
CA LYS A 871 -13.51 -33.93 -2.88
C LYS A 871 -12.90 -32.79 -2.08
N GLY A 872 -13.68 -31.77 -1.75
CA GLY A 872 -13.29 -30.63 -0.92
C GLY A 872 -12.70 -29.48 -1.69
N LEU A 873 -12.78 -29.44 -3.03
CA LEU A 873 -12.34 -28.28 -3.80
C LEU A 873 -13.38 -27.15 -3.78
N VAL A 874 -12.91 -25.90 -3.87
CA VAL A 874 -13.78 -24.71 -3.90
C VAL A 874 -14.38 -24.54 -5.31
N PRO A 875 -15.70 -24.55 -5.48
CA PRO A 875 -16.33 -24.36 -6.77
C PRO A 875 -16.02 -22.99 -7.38
N GLY A 876 -15.57 -22.99 -8.65
CA GLY A 876 -15.24 -21.78 -9.40
C GLY A 876 -13.80 -21.33 -9.31
N GLU A 877 -13.01 -21.80 -8.35
CA GLU A 877 -11.57 -21.59 -8.30
C GLU A 877 -10.86 -22.44 -9.37
N THR A 878 -9.70 -22.00 -9.83
CA THR A 878 -8.95 -22.72 -10.86
C THR A 878 -7.87 -23.57 -10.24
N TYR A 879 -7.92 -24.85 -10.54
CA TYR A 879 -6.94 -25.86 -10.11
C TYR A 879 -6.23 -26.48 -11.31
N THR A 880 -5.03 -26.98 -11.05
CA THR A 880 -4.28 -27.77 -12.03
C THR A 880 -4.02 -29.17 -11.48
N ALA A 881 -4.57 -30.18 -12.12
CA ALA A 881 -4.23 -31.55 -11.85
C ALA A 881 -2.97 -31.91 -12.67
N ASN A 882 -1.85 -32.15 -11.99
CA ASN A 882 -0.61 -32.58 -12.59
C ASN A 882 -0.44 -34.09 -12.40
N GLY A 883 -0.31 -34.79 -13.48
CA GLY A 883 -0.08 -36.25 -13.47
C GLY A 883 1.33 -36.59 -13.94
N THR A 884 1.94 -37.56 -13.29
CA THR A 884 3.19 -38.19 -13.74
C THR A 884 2.96 -39.69 -13.79
N LEU A 885 3.21 -40.30 -14.92
CA LEU A 885 3.18 -41.76 -14.98
C LEU A 885 4.41 -42.36 -14.31
N VAL A 886 4.18 -43.33 -13.45
CA VAL A 886 5.25 -44.03 -12.75
C VAL A 886 5.20 -45.52 -13.07
N ASP A 887 6.35 -46.13 -13.26
CA ASP A 887 6.49 -47.58 -13.38
C ASP A 887 6.16 -48.23 -12.01
N LYS A 888 5.08 -48.99 -11.96
CA LYS A 888 4.58 -49.64 -10.76
C LYS A 888 5.59 -50.57 -10.08
N SER A 889 6.52 -51.14 -10.86
CA SER A 889 7.48 -52.13 -10.37
C SER A 889 8.68 -51.41 -9.70
N THR A 890 9.05 -50.23 -10.18
CA THR A 890 10.24 -49.48 -9.73
C THR A 890 9.88 -48.29 -8.86
N GLY A 891 8.68 -47.72 -9.05
CA GLY A 891 8.24 -46.46 -8.41
C GLY A 891 8.89 -45.23 -9.04
N GLU A 892 9.65 -45.37 -10.15
CA GLU A 892 10.29 -44.27 -10.84
C GLU A 892 9.36 -43.72 -11.93
N ALA A 893 9.57 -42.43 -12.27
CA ALA A 893 8.79 -41.82 -13.35
C ALA A 893 9.05 -42.55 -14.70
N LEU A 894 7.97 -42.90 -15.39
CA LEU A 894 8.03 -43.42 -16.74
C LEU A 894 8.59 -42.34 -17.66
N VAL A 895 9.55 -42.72 -18.53
CA VAL A 895 10.16 -41.78 -19.46
C VAL A 895 9.76 -42.09 -20.89
N ASP A 896 9.59 -41.03 -21.68
CA ASP A 896 9.37 -41.14 -23.15
C ASP A 896 10.58 -41.65 -23.90
N ALA A 897 10.45 -41.82 -25.19
CA ALA A 897 11.58 -42.23 -26.08
C ALA A 897 12.73 -41.20 -26.09
N GLY A 898 12.54 -40.00 -25.61
CA GLY A 898 13.53 -38.94 -25.43
C GLY A 898 14.22 -38.93 -24.08
N GLY A 899 13.77 -39.77 -23.13
CA GLY A 899 14.27 -39.81 -21.75
C GLY A 899 13.66 -38.77 -20.80
N ASN A 900 12.55 -38.12 -21.17
CA ASN A 900 11.85 -37.17 -20.30
C ASN A 900 10.73 -37.87 -19.57
N PRO A 901 10.45 -37.51 -18.32
CA PRO A 901 9.29 -38.02 -17.59
C PRO A 901 7.99 -37.80 -18.37
N VAL A 902 7.15 -38.81 -18.44
CA VAL A 902 5.80 -38.69 -19.03
C VAL A 902 4.89 -38.03 -18.06
N THR A 903 4.62 -36.75 -18.29
CA THR A 903 3.76 -35.92 -17.46
C THR A 903 2.63 -35.32 -18.29
N ALA A 904 1.52 -35.05 -17.63
CA ALA A 904 0.40 -34.32 -18.21
C ALA A 904 -0.22 -33.40 -17.16
N ALA A 905 -0.92 -32.38 -17.60
CA ALA A 905 -1.63 -31.48 -16.72
C ALA A 905 -2.99 -31.12 -17.30
N ALA A 906 -3.98 -30.96 -16.42
CA ALA A 906 -5.29 -30.45 -16.77
C ALA A 906 -5.65 -29.29 -15.83
N GLU A 907 -5.91 -28.13 -16.41
CA GLU A 907 -6.44 -26.97 -15.69
C GLU A 907 -7.97 -27.03 -15.72
N PHE A 908 -8.60 -26.87 -14.58
CA PHE A 908 -10.05 -26.94 -14.48
C PHE A 908 -10.58 -26.08 -13.33
N ALA A 909 -11.83 -25.66 -13.45
CA ALA A 909 -12.57 -25.03 -12.35
C ALA A 909 -13.76 -25.94 -11.97
N PRO A 910 -13.75 -26.52 -10.77
CA PRO A 910 -14.82 -27.42 -10.32
C PRO A 910 -16.16 -26.66 -10.24
N LYS A 911 -17.23 -27.34 -10.62
CA LYS A 911 -18.60 -26.80 -10.50
C LYS A 911 -19.27 -27.16 -9.17
N ALA A 912 -18.71 -28.12 -8.47
CA ALA A 912 -19.12 -28.56 -7.16
C ALA A 912 -17.88 -29.00 -6.36
N ALA A 913 -18.00 -29.07 -5.04
CA ALA A 913 -16.88 -29.42 -4.17
C ALA A 913 -16.34 -30.85 -4.42
N GLU A 914 -17.10 -31.71 -5.04
CA GLU A 914 -16.73 -33.06 -5.47
C GLU A 914 -16.99 -33.25 -6.96
N GLY A 915 -16.16 -34.04 -7.61
CA GLY A 915 -16.28 -34.33 -9.04
C GLY A 915 -15.09 -35.05 -9.61
N THR A 916 -14.93 -34.96 -10.91
CA THR A 916 -13.83 -35.59 -11.63
C THR A 916 -13.20 -34.62 -12.65
N VAL A 917 -11.90 -34.79 -12.89
CA VAL A 917 -11.20 -34.17 -14.01
C VAL A 917 -10.35 -35.20 -14.70
N GLU A 918 -10.24 -35.10 -16.01
CA GLU A 918 -9.44 -36.01 -16.81
C GLU A 918 -8.08 -35.40 -17.13
N VAL A 919 -7.01 -36.13 -16.87
CA VAL A 919 -5.64 -35.81 -17.24
C VAL A 919 -5.19 -36.77 -18.33
N ALA A 920 -4.97 -36.26 -19.53
CA ALA A 920 -4.66 -37.10 -20.66
C ALA A 920 -3.15 -37.13 -20.95
N PHE A 921 -2.59 -38.31 -21.02
CA PHE A 921 -1.18 -38.56 -21.39
C PHE A 921 -1.11 -39.08 -22.82
N GLU A 922 -0.21 -38.49 -23.60
CA GLU A 922 0.12 -39.01 -24.94
C GLU A 922 1.64 -39.16 -25.03
N PHE A 923 2.10 -40.36 -25.27
CA PHE A 923 3.52 -40.63 -25.42
C PHE A 923 3.78 -41.82 -26.35
N ASP A 924 5.00 -41.91 -26.81
CA ASP A 924 5.45 -43.03 -27.64
C ASP A 924 6.17 -44.04 -26.76
N ALA A 925 5.60 -45.23 -26.65
CA ALA A 925 6.07 -46.29 -25.77
C ALA A 925 6.58 -47.51 -26.60
N PRO A 926 7.72 -47.39 -27.31
CA PRO A 926 8.18 -48.43 -28.16
C PRO A 926 8.66 -49.72 -27.44
N HIS A 927 8.84 -49.63 -26.11
CA HIS A 927 9.48 -50.72 -25.33
C HIS A 927 8.84 -50.96 -23.95
N LEU A 928 7.57 -50.65 -23.75
CA LEU A 928 6.92 -51.06 -22.52
C LEU A 928 6.81 -52.59 -22.49
N GLU A 929 7.38 -53.24 -21.48
CA GLU A 929 7.15 -54.65 -21.21
C GLU A 929 5.71 -54.84 -20.69
N GLU A 930 5.08 -55.99 -20.98
CA GLU A 930 3.73 -56.33 -20.56
C GLU A 930 3.59 -56.15 -19.02
N GLY A 931 2.79 -55.19 -18.59
CA GLY A 931 2.56 -54.86 -17.17
C GLY A 931 3.35 -53.70 -16.60
N ALA A 932 3.97 -52.82 -17.41
CA ALA A 932 4.79 -51.70 -16.96
C ALA A 932 4.01 -50.42 -16.59
N ALA A 933 2.70 -50.36 -16.65
CA ALA A 933 1.88 -49.20 -16.28
C ALA A 933 0.98 -49.43 -15.07
#